data_392c37635f27348788bc3039a8f51482
#
_entry.id   392c37635f27348788bc3039a8f51482
#
_cell.length_a   1.000
_cell.length_b   1.000
_cell.length_c   1.000
_cell.angle_alpha   90.00
_cell.angle_beta   90.00
_cell.angle_gamma   90.00
#
_symmetry.space_group_name_H-M   'P 1'
#
loop_
_entity.id
_entity.type
_entity.pdbx_description
1 polymer ?
#
loop_
_entity_poly.entity_id
_entity_poly.type
_entity_poly.pdbx_seq_one_letter_code
_entity_poly.pdbx_strand_id
1 'polypeptide(L)'
;MSMPLRRFFFALAASFAVLGMPLAAQTGGGEVGKTSAKDALTQKESRRREAVEHYLRAKLYAQESEFEAAVREFKKAVELDPTDGALRREYGELLRDLPDYPEAEKEARKAVELEPKSAGSHRLLGQVLLSTAKDTPRLEEAAAELKKANALAPADPQGAVAYAQVLLRLEKPKEASSVLEGVLDLANGPAVLLLYGETLERSGQLQQAEEVYKGLAKLDPENRAALLGLLRVYDRGRQFDKAAPILQDFLKLQPGNLGLKTQYGGLLLRGRRFAEARKVFEEVLAADSGNREALRLYAALLSETREPDKADEALRKLQSLEPDDLEVPYRRAVNFLEARRIPEAEAVLRELRTTLVAKKPDAPEVAQIDGQLGYAAYLRKDYAAATARLEPHLRGEDGLNLQAYNLLLQIARDREDWAGGLRLAKDAYDKAPKKTALLRASYAEFLLRSSSAADEAEGTKMLDTLAAEDKTGTLATADAWQRLDKYGRAAAAARAGLERDKEDPDLLFRLAASLEREKKVSESVDAFEKLLKVRGDHAPGLNYLGYMWADRGENLPRALELIRKAVELEPGNGAYLDSLGWVYYRLNKLDKAEENLRAASVLNPDDATVEEHLGDLFEKKGDLPLARTSWKRALTLKPDEDVKRRLDEKLQKTEGRDARK
;
A
#
# COMPACT_ATOMS: atom_id res chain seq x y z
N MET A 1 1.82 -38.01 27.24
CA MET A 1 3.05 -38.58 27.82
C MET A 1 3.77 -37.48 28.53
N SER A 2 3.90 -37.70 29.82
CA SER A 2 4.49 -36.84 30.83
C SER A 2 6.00 -36.74 30.68
N MET A 3 6.57 -35.53 30.83
CA MET A 3 7.92 -35.36 31.35
C MET A 3 8.10 -33.95 31.94
N PRO A 4 8.99 -33.79 32.96
CA PRO A 4 8.67 -32.99 34.14
C PRO A 4 9.41 -31.65 34.20
N LEU A 5 8.72 -30.68 34.76
CA LEU A 5 9.35 -29.46 35.33
C LEU A 5 10.21 -29.84 36.55
N ARG A 6 11.50 -29.71 36.45
CA ARG A 6 12.41 -29.58 37.60
C ARG A 6 13.57 -28.62 37.27
N ARG A 7 13.79 -27.71 38.26
CA ARG A 7 14.96 -26.86 38.51
C ARG A 7 14.94 -25.45 37.90
N PHE A 8 14.49 -24.53 38.75
CA PHE A 8 15.24 -23.31 39.06
C PHE A 8 14.89 -22.90 40.49
N PHE A 9 15.61 -23.48 41.44
CA PHE A 9 15.81 -22.94 42.77
C PHE A 9 17.19 -22.33 42.77
N PHE A 10 17.29 -21.10 43.15
CA PHE A 10 18.38 -20.41 43.88
C PHE A 10 18.38 -18.93 43.43
N ALA A 11 17.94 -18.11 44.33
CA ALA A 11 18.60 -16.90 44.83
C ALA A 11 17.55 -15.90 45.34
N LEU A 12 17.17 -16.03 46.59
CA LEU A 12 16.65 -14.91 47.37
C LEU A 12 17.07 -15.11 48.83
N ALA A 13 18.29 -14.71 49.14
CA ALA A 13 18.75 -14.47 50.52
C ALA A 13 19.64 -13.22 50.46
N ALA A 14 19.40 -12.37 51.42
CA ALA A 14 20.16 -11.20 51.80
C ALA A 14 19.67 -9.83 51.29
N SER A 15 18.90 -9.19 52.16
CA SER A 15 19.22 -7.82 52.65
C SER A 15 18.26 -7.47 53.77
N PHE A 16 18.50 -8.02 54.95
CA PHE A 16 18.02 -7.42 56.19
C PHE A 16 19.19 -6.67 56.84
N ALA A 17 19.22 -5.36 56.69
CA ALA A 17 20.06 -4.50 57.51
C ALA A 17 19.30 -4.15 58.77
N VAL A 18 19.68 -4.82 59.86
CA VAL A 18 19.29 -4.47 61.21
C VAL A 18 20.03 -3.20 61.60
N LEU A 19 19.32 -2.10 61.72
CA LEU A 19 19.82 -0.88 62.41
C LEU A 19 19.66 -1.07 63.93
N GLY A 20 20.80 -1.32 64.59
CA GLY A 20 20.92 -1.28 66.00
C GLY A 20 20.71 0.14 66.56
N MET A 21 19.84 0.30 67.53
CA MET A 21 19.78 1.50 68.37
C MET A 21 20.53 1.31 69.68
N PRO A 22 21.28 2.28 70.17
CA PRO A 22 21.85 2.23 71.50
C PRO A 22 20.83 2.64 72.57
N LEU A 23 20.84 1.89 73.65
CA LEU A 23 20.12 2.21 74.90
C LEU A 23 20.77 3.40 75.55
N ALA A 24 20.07 4.50 75.73
CA ALA A 24 20.43 5.55 76.69
C ALA A 24 19.22 5.84 77.54
N ALA A 25 19.37 5.46 78.81
CA ALA A 25 18.44 5.83 79.88
C ALA A 25 18.70 7.26 80.32
N GLN A 26 17.65 8.09 80.38
CA GLN A 26 17.58 9.21 81.34
C GLN A 26 16.14 9.57 81.70
N THR A 27 15.96 9.69 82.92
CA THR A 27 14.81 9.92 83.77
C THR A 27 14.18 11.32 83.69
N GLY A 28 12.85 11.39 83.81
CA GLY A 28 12.17 12.51 84.44
C GLY A 28 11.07 13.26 83.72
N GLY A 29 9.81 13.04 84.12
CA GLY A 29 8.78 14.06 84.22
C GLY A 29 7.94 14.37 82.93
N GLY A 30 6.66 13.93 82.96
CA GLY A 30 5.63 14.39 82.01
C GLY A 30 4.72 13.30 81.50
N GLU A 31 4.05 12.58 82.44
CA GLU A 31 3.15 11.46 82.12
C GLU A 31 1.69 11.92 82.05
N VAL A 32 1.21 12.34 80.85
CA VAL A 32 -0.18 12.06 80.47
C VAL A 32 -0.35 12.10 78.95
N GLY A 33 0.63 12.67 78.18
CA GLY A 33 0.55 12.75 76.67
C GLY A 33 1.37 11.68 75.91
N LYS A 34 2.32 11.00 76.57
CA LYS A 34 3.27 10.06 75.91
C LYS A 34 2.78 8.61 75.85
N THR A 35 1.87 8.21 76.72
CA THR A 35 1.27 6.86 76.74
C THR A 35 0.37 6.62 75.54
N SER A 36 -0.44 7.58 75.13
CA SER A 36 -1.35 7.48 73.95
C SER A 36 -0.61 7.39 72.62
N ALA A 37 0.52 8.12 72.44
CA ALA A 37 1.33 8.08 71.24
C ALA A 37 2.15 6.77 71.15
N LYS A 38 2.64 6.25 72.27
CA LYS A 38 3.39 4.98 72.32
C LYS A 38 2.48 3.78 72.10
N ASP A 39 1.25 3.80 72.66
CA ASP A 39 0.24 2.77 72.41
C ASP A 39 -0.25 2.80 70.95
N ALA A 40 -0.44 3.98 70.32
CA ALA A 40 -0.80 4.12 68.95
C ALA A 40 0.32 3.63 67.99
N LEU A 41 1.61 3.89 68.30
CA LEU A 41 2.76 3.37 67.59
C LEU A 41 2.85 1.83 67.72
N THR A 42 2.68 1.27 68.88
CA THR A 42 2.70 -0.18 69.13
C THR A 42 1.54 -0.88 68.37
N GLN A 43 0.38 -0.28 68.40
CA GLN A 43 -0.77 -0.80 67.65
C GLN A 43 -0.58 -0.72 66.15
N LYS A 44 0.04 0.33 65.58
CA LYS A 44 0.40 0.47 64.18
C LYS A 44 1.42 -0.59 63.76
N GLU A 45 2.45 -0.82 64.58
CA GLU A 45 3.45 -1.87 64.36
C GLU A 45 2.84 -3.26 64.36
N SER A 46 1.93 -3.55 65.32
CA SER A 46 1.18 -4.81 65.35
C SER A 46 0.36 -5.06 64.09
N ARG A 47 -0.42 -4.07 63.65
CA ARG A 47 -1.18 -4.17 62.38
C ARG A 47 -0.29 -4.41 61.18
N ARG A 48 0.88 -3.76 61.15
CA ARG A 48 1.84 -3.94 60.04
C ARG A 48 2.44 -5.35 60.03
N ARG A 49 2.72 -5.95 61.17
CA ARG A 49 3.16 -7.36 61.25
C ARG A 49 2.06 -8.32 60.76
N GLU A 50 0.84 -8.09 61.20
CA GLU A 50 -0.31 -8.87 60.72
C GLU A 50 -0.57 -8.72 59.22
N ALA A 51 -0.40 -7.52 58.67
CA ALA A 51 -0.46 -7.28 57.22
C ALA A 51 0.59 -8.10 56.46
N VAL A 52 1.84 -8.17 56.97
CA VAL A 52 2.91 -8.98 56.40
C VAL A 52 2.58 -10.48 56.46
N GLU A 53 1.99 -10.98 57.54
CA GLU A 53 1.56 -12.38 57.61
C GLU A 53 0.50 -12.71 56.56
N HIS A 54 -0.51 -11.87 56.40
CA HIS A 54 -1.52 -12.03 55.34
C HIS A 54 -0.93 -11.92 53.98
N TYR A 55 -0.01 -11.02 53.73
CA TYR A 55 0.74 -10.90 52.49
C TYR A 55 1.51 -12.19 52.16
N LEU A 56 2.24 -12.76 53.11
CA LEU A 56 2.99 -14.00 52.91
C LEU A 56 2.07 -15.18 52.60
N ARG A 57 0.92 -15.28 53.29
CA ARG A 57 -0.11 -16.29 52.99
C ARG A 57 -0.68 -16.10 51.58
N ALA A 58 -0.96 -14.85 51.22
CA ALA A 58 -1.46 -14.54 49.87
C ALA A 58 -0.48 -14.97 48.76
N LYS A 59 0.82 -14.72 48.98
CA LYS A 59 1.88 -15.17 48.04
C LYS A 59 1.95 -16.70 47.96
N LEU A 60 1.82 -17.39 49.11
CA LEU A 60 1.82 -18.85 49.11
C LEU A 60 0.62 -19.41 48.34
N TYR A 61 -0.59 -18.94 48.66
CA TYR A 61 -1.79 -19.35 47.90
C TYR A 61 -1.71 -19.06 46.43
N ALA A 62 -1.14 -17.91 46.04
CA ALA A 62 -0.94 -17.58 44.61
C ALA A 62 0.03 -18.58 43.94
N GLN A 63 1.11 -19.01 44.64
CA GLN A 63 2.04 -20.03 44.12
C GLN A 63 1.38 -21.41 44.01
N GLU A 64 0.45 -21.74 44.89
CA GLU A 64 -0.33 -22.98 44.88
C GLU A 64 -1.52 -22.93 43.90
N SER A 65 -1.66 -21.82 43.17
CA SER A 65 -2.78 -21.54 42.25
C SER A 65 -4.16 -21.45 42.95
N GLU A 66 -4.17 -21.24 44.25
CA GLU A 66 -5.38 -20.99 45.04
C GLU A 66 -5.75 -19.51 45.04
N PHE A 67 -6.10 -19.00 43.85
CA PHE A 67 -6.23 -17.56 43.59
C PHE A 67 -7.31 -16.88 44.43
N GLU A 68 -8.45 -17.53 44.71
CA GLU A 68 -9.49 -16.97 45.56
C GLU A 68 -9.01 -16.78 47.02
N ALA A 69 -8.21 -17.72 47.54
CA ALA A 69 -7.61 -17.60 48.86
C ALA A 69 -6.54 -16.49 48.87
N ALA A 70 -5.72 -16.41 47.82
CA ALA A 70 -4.73 -15.35 47.66
C ALA A 70 -5.39 -13.94 47.65
N VAL A 71 -6.46 -13.75 46.90
CA VAL A 71 -7.22 -12.49 46.87
C VAL A 71 -7.77 -12.13 48.25
N ARG A 72 -8.35 -13.07 48.96
CA ARG A 72 -8.85 -12.82 50.34
C ARG A 72 -7.75 -12.36 51.28
N GLU A 73 -6.61 -13.01 51.22
CA GLU A 73 -5.48 -12.69 52.11
C GLU A 73 -4.81 -11.35 51.69
N PHE A 74 -4.63 -11.06 50.40
CA PHE A 74 -4.17 -9.74 49.94
C PHE A 74 -5.11 -8.62 50.38
N LYS A 75 -6.43 -8.81 50.26
CA LYS A 75 -7.41 -7.83 50.71
C LYS A 75 -7.26 -7.50 52.19
N LYS A 76 -7.15 -8.51 53.06
CA LYS A 76 -6.90 -8.32 54.50
C LYS A 76 -5.58 -7.57 54.73
N ALA A 77 -4.52 -7.94 54.05
CA ALA A 77 -3.23 -7.28 54.18
C ALA A 77 -3.32 -5.77 53.83
N VAL A 78 -4.01 -5.40 52.75
CA VAL A 78 -4.23 -4.00 52.32
C VAL A 78 -5.15 -3.25 53.29
N GLU A 79 -6.13 -3.92 53.93
CA GLU A 79 -6.98 -3.33 54.97
C GLU A 79 -6.20 -3.04 56.26
N LEU A 80 -5.22 -3.86 56.61
CA LEU A 80 -4.37 -3.70 57.79
C LEU A 80 -3.28 -2.64 57.61
N ASP A 81 -2.64 -2.59 56.42
CA ASP A 81 -1.71 -1.51 56.04
C ASP A 81 -2.14 -0.82 54.73
N PRO A 82 -3.10 0.10 54.78
CA PRO A 82 -3.62 0.78 53.59
C PRO A 82 -2.65 1.78 52.99
N THR A 83 -1.51 2.05 53.65
CA THR A 83 -0.50 3.03 53.20
C THR A 83 0.71 2.40 52.52
N ASP A 84 0.75 1.08 52.40
CA ASP A 84 1.82 0.35 51.72
C ASP A 84 1.50 0.28 50.21
N GLY A 85 2.21 1.11 49.41
CA GLY A 85 2.05 1.18 47.96
C GLY A 85 2.54 -0.08 47.24
N ALA A 86 3.60 -0.71 47.78
CA ALA A 86 4.14 -1.95 47.19
C ALA A 86 3.15 -3.12 47.36
N LEU A 87 2.54 -3.23 48.54
CA LEU A 87 1.50 -4.24 48.83
C LEU A 87 0.29 -4.07 47.86
N ARG A 88 -0.17 -2.83 47.69
CA ARG A 88 -1.26 -2.52 46.74
C ARG A 88 -0.88 -2.86 45.29
N ARG A 89 0.35 -2.57 44.89
CA ARG A 89 0.84 -2.93 43.56
C ARG A 89 0.79 -4.44 43.36
N GLU A 90 1.34 -5.23 44.28
CA GLU A 90 1.35 -6.70 44.12
C GLU A 90 -0.06 -7.29 44.16
N TYR A 91 -0.96 -6.74 44.98
CA TYR A 91 -2.38 -7.12 44.93
C TYR A 91 -3.02 -6.77 43.58
N GLY A 92 -2.77 -5.59 43.06
CA GLY A 92 -3.24 -5.16 41.73
C GLY A 92 -2.67 -6.01 40.61
N GLU A 93 -1.42 -6.48 40.70
CA GLU A 93 -0.81 -7.41 39.73
C GLU A 93 -1.56 -8.76 39.70
N LEU A 94 -1.88 -9.32 40.88
CA LEU A 94 -2.70 -10.54 40.97
C LEU A 94 -4.09 -10.36 40.38
N LEU A 95 -4.75 -9.24 40.69
CA LEU A 95 -6.09 -8.94 40.16
C LEU A 95 -6.09 -8.77 38.63
N ARG A 96 -5.04 -8.14 38.06
CA ARG A 96 -4.84 -8.03 36.62
C ARG A 96 -4.71 -9.41 35.97
N ASP A 97 -3.95 -10.30 36.59
CA ASP A 97 -3.72 -11.65 36.07
C ASP A 97 -4.97 -12.54 36.19
N LEU A 98 -5.89 -12.20 37.10
CA LEU A 98 -7.21 -12.81 37.26
C LEU A 98 -8.35 -12.09 36.51
N PRO A 99 -8.06 -11.30 35.48
CA PRO A 99 -8.79 -10.24 34.79
C PRO A 99 -9.90 -9.51 35.60
N ASP A 100 -9.68 -9.27 36.89
CA ASP A 100 -10.51 -8.34 37.67
C ASP A 100 -9.99 -6.90 37.51
N TYR A 101 -10.14 -6.39 36.30
CA TYR A 101 -9.60 -5.09 35.89
C TYR A 101 -10.14 -3.90 36.70
N PRO A 102 -11.43 -3.84 37.10
CA PRO A 102 -11.94 -2.72 37.92
C PRO A 102 -11.23 -2.58 39.25
N GLU A 103 -11.06 -3.67 40.02
CA GLU A 103 -10.37 -3.64 41.30
C GLU A 103 -8.85 -3.51 41.12
N ALA A 104 -8.26 -4.13 40.07
CA ALA A 104 -6.86 -3.94 39.71
C ALA A 104 -6.54 -2.47 39.42
N GLU A 105 -7.39 -1.74 38.69
CA GLU A 105 -7.21 -0.31 38.43
C GLU A 105 -7.27 0.52 39.70
N LYS A 106 -8.22 0.26 40.57
CA LYS A 106 -8.36 0.95 41.83
C LYS A 106 -7.09 0.80 42.71
N GLU A 107 -6.59 -0.42 42.82
CA GLU A 107 -5.36 -0.69 43.62
C GLU A 107 -4.13 -0.10 42.94
N ALA A 108 -4.03 -0.15 41.60
CA ALA A 108 -2.94 0.45 40.83
C ALA A 108 -2.90 1.99 40.96
N ARG A 109 -4.06 2.66 40.91
CA ARG A 109 -4.15 4.12 41.13
C ARG A 109 -3.71 4.49 42.56
N LYS A 110 -4.12 3.71 43.56
CA LYS A 110 -3.69 3.91 44.94
C LYS A 110 -2.19 3.64 45.13
N ALA A 111 -1.63 2.65 44.46
CA ALA A 111 -0.19 2.38 44.46
C ALA A 111 0.61 3.56 43.87
N VAL A 112 0.16 4.15 42.77
CA VAL A 112 0.78 5.35 42.16
C VAL A 112 0.65 6.58 43.06
N GLU A 113 -0.50 6.78 43.75
CA GLU A 113 -0.70 7.87 44.70
C GLU A 113 0.28 7.79 45.88
N LEU A 114 0.49 6.58 46.42
CA LEU A 114 1.37 6.32 47.57
C LEU A 114 2.85 6.29 47.17
N GLU A 115 3.16 5.80 45.97
CA GLU A 115 4.53 5.66 45.49
C GLU A 115 4.72 6.30 44.08
N PRO A 116 4.68 7.65 43.97
CA PRO A 116 4.71 8.34 42.69
C PRO A 116 6.05 8.23 41.92
N LYS A 117 7.07 7.65 42.54
CA LYS A 117 8.39 7.37 41.94
C LYS A 117 8.62 5.87 41.71
N SER A 118 7.61 5.03 41.90
CA SER A 118 7.70 3.60 41.65
C SER A 118 7.42 3.29 40.18
N ALA A 119 8.43 2.83 39.44
CA ALA A 119 8.26 2.35 38.06
C ALA A 119 7.22 1.21 38.01
N GLY A 120 7.23 0.28 38.96
CA GLY A 120 6.30 -0.83 39.01
C GLY A 120 4.84 -0.41 39.16
N SER A 121 4.57 0.60 40.03
CA SER A 121 3.20 1.14 40.20
C SER A 121 2.66 1.79 38.94
N HIS A 122 3.47 2.63 38.27
CA HIS A 122 3.12 3.22 37.01
C HIS A 122 2.95 2.17 35.87
N ARG A 123 3.82 1.13 35.86
CA ARG A 123 3.70 0.02 34.90
C ARG A 123 2.38 -0.73 35.11
N LEU A 124 2.05 -1.11 36.31
CA LEU A 124 0.80 -1.80 36.62
C LEU A 124 -0.41 -0.99 36.14
N LEU A 125 -0.49 0.29 36.52
CA LEU A 125 -1.60 1.15 36.12
C LEU A 125 -1.69 1.24 34.58
N GLY A 126 -0.58 1.47 33.90
CA GLY A 126 -0.55 1.54 32.45
C GLY A 126 -0.95 0.23 31.78
N GLN A 127 -0.55 -0.93 32.31
CA GLN A 127 -0.95 -2.25 31.80
C GLN A 127 -2.45 -2.52 31.99
N VAL A 128 -3.01 -2.18 33.11
CA VAL A 128 -4.46 -2.32 33.38
C VAL A 128 -5.27 -1.41 32.49
N LEU A 129 -4.85 -0.14 32.30
CA LEU A 129 -5.47 0.80 31.39
C LEU A 129 -5.41 0.30 29.95
N LEU A 130 -4.26 -0.22 29.51
CA LEU A 130 -4.08 -0.79 28.17
C LEU A 130 -5.02 -1.99 27.91
N SER A 131 -5.15 -2.88 28.91
CA SER A 131 -6.03 -4.06 28.80
C SER A 131 -7.52 -3.70 28.71
N THR A 132 -7.92 -2.57 29.28
CA THR A 132 -9.32 -2.11 29.30
C THR A 132 -9.63 -1.00 28.32
N ALA A 133 -8.63 -0.50 27.56
CA ALA A 133 -8.79 0.61 26.64
C ALA A 133 -9.70 0.27 25.45
N LYS A 134 -10.79 1.02 25.31
CA LYS A 134 -11.74 0.95 24.19
C LYS A 134 -11.70 2.19 23.29
N ASP A 135 -11.07 3.27 23.75
CA ASP A 135 -10.99 4.57 23.09
C ASP A 135 -9.59 5.17 23.18
N THR A 136 -9.34 6.20 22.39
CA THR A 136 -8.05 6.90 22.34
C THR A 136 -7.68 7.60 23.63
N PRO A 137 -8.56 8.31 24.36
CA PRO A 137 -8.21 8.95 25.63
C PRO A 137 -7.67 7.96 26.67
N ARG A 138 -8.25 6.77 26.74
CA ARG A 138 -7.79 5.75 27.68
C ARG A 138 -6.45 5.15 27.28
N LEU A 139 -6.18 5.02 25.97
CA LEU A 139 -4.85 4.64 25.46
C LEU A 139 -3.80 5.72 25.75
N GLU A 140 -4.15 6.99 25.67
CA GLU A 140 -3.25 8.10 25.99
C GLU A 140 -2.91 8.13 27.48
N GLU A 141 -3.89 7.87 28.36
CA GLU A 141 -3.64 7.73 29.79
C GLU A 141 -2.68 6.54 30.07
N ALA A 142 -2.92 5.37 29.45
CA ALA A 142 -2.03 4.23 29.57
C ALA A 142 -0.61 4.55 29.10
N ALA A 143 -0.47 5.25 27.97
CA ALA A 143 0.82 5.67 27.43
C ALA A 143 1.55 6.65 28.34
N ALA A 144 0.82 7.57 28.99
CA ALA A 144 1.40 8.53 29.92
C ALA A 144 1.99 7.82 31.15
N GLU A 145 1.28 6.84 31.70
CA GLU A 145 1.74 6.07 32.86
C GLU A 145 2.91 5.14 32.50
N LEU A 146 2.85 4.45 31.34
CA LEU A 146 3.94 3.60 30.86
C LEU A 146 5.19 4.39 30.48
N LYS A 147 5.03 5.61 29.97
CA LYS A 147 6.14 6.54 29.71
C LYS A 147 6.87 6.90 31.02
N LYS A 148 6.12 7.18 32.10
CA LYS A 148 6.70 7.43 33.42
C LYS A 148 7.43 6.19 33.95
N ALA A 149 6.81 5.00 33.84
CA ALA A 149 7.43 3.74 34.23
C ALA A 149 8.77 3.53 33.48
N ASN A 150 8.78 3.71 32.16
CA ASN A 150 9.98 3.56 31.35
C ASN A 150 11.06 4.61 31.66
N ALA A 151 10.68 5.85 31.98
CA ALA A 151 11.62 6.89 32.40
C ALA A 151 12.25 6.59 33.76
N LEU A 152 11.51 5.98 34.72
CA LEU A 152 11.98 5.59 36.03
C LEU A 152 12.84 4.31 36.01
N ALA A 153 12.55 3.42 35.09
CA ALA A 153 13.27 2.15 34.92
C ALA A 153 13.46 1.83 33.43
N PRO A 154 14.41 2.50 32.74
CA PRO A 154 14.61 2.30 31.30
C PRO A 154 15.04 0.88 30.90
N ALA A 155 15.62 0.14 31.82
CA ALA A 155 16.08 -1.24 31.64
C ALA A 155 15.03 -2.29 32.05
N ASP A 156 13.75 -1.89 32.29
CA ASP A 156 12.67 -2.85 32.56
C ASP A 156 12.02 -3.34 31.27
N PRO A 157 12.28 -4.60 30.84
CA PRO A 157 11.72 -5.12 29.60
C PRO A 157 10.19 -5.21 29.60
N GLN A 158 9.58 -5.47 30.76
CA GLN A 158 8.13 -5.58 30.88
C GLN A 158 7.45 -4.22 30.69
N GLY A 159 8.05 -3.17 31.25
CA GLY A 159 7.61 -1.80 31.06
C GLY A 159 7.76 -1.35 29.61
N ALA A 160 8.91 -1.62 29.01
CA ALA A 160 9.19 -1.28 27.61
C ALA A 160 8.24 -1.99 26.64
N VAL A 161 7.98 -3.29 26.83
CA VAL A 161 7.02 -4.05 26.00
C VAL A 161 5.61 -3.48 26.12
N ALA A 162 5.13 -3.24 27.34
CA ALA A 162 3.80 -2.65 27.53
C ALA A 162 3.70 -1.23 26.90
N TYR A 163 4.76 -0.44 27.04
CA TYR A 163 4.81 0.90 26.43
C TYR A 163 4.82 0.83 24.91
N ALA A 164 5.59 -0.06 24.31
CA ALA A 164 5.59 -0.28 22.88
C ALA A 164 4.23 -0.75 22.34
N GLN A 165 3.54 -1.63 23.06
CA GLN A 165 2.20 -2.10 22.70
C GLN A 165 1.18 -0.95 22.64
N VAL A 166 1.17 -0.07 23.63
CA VAL A 166 0.26 1.07 23.63
C VAL A 166 0.61 2.09 22.54
N LEU A 167 1.90 2.31 22.30
CA LEU A 167 2.37 3.18 21.19
C LEU A 167 1.93 2.65 19.83
N LEU A 168 1.97 1.34 19.60
CA LEU A 168 1.45 0.72 18.38
C LEU A 168 -0.06 0.91 18.23
N ARG A 169 -0.83 0.83 19.31
CA ARG A 169 -2.27 1.12 19.26
C ARG A 169 -2.58 2.59 19.02
N LEU A 170 -1.67 3.50 19.41
CA LEU A 170 -1.73 4.93 19.12
C LEU A 170 -1.10 5.33 17.77
N GLU A 171 -0.77 4.34 16.92
CA GLU A 171 -0.15 4.55 15.61
C GLU A 171 1.19 5.31 15.66
N LYS A 172 1.98 5.07 16.71
CA LYS A 172 3.31 5.65 16.92
C LYS A 172 4.44 4.59 16.81
N PRO A 173 4.56 3.86 15.69
CA PRO A 173 5.47 2.71 15.61
C PRO A 173 6.97 3.10 15.71
N LYS A 174 7.37 4.31 15.29
CA LYS A 174 8.75 4.78 15.42
C LYS A 174 9.17 4.96 16.89
N GLU A 175 8.27 5.50 17.72
CA GLU A 175 8.53 5.63 19.14
C GLU A 175 8.57 4.24 19.81
N ALA A 176 7.68 3.34 19.40
CA ALA A 176 7.63 1.97 19.89
C ALA A 176 8.93 1.20 19.58
N SER A 177 9.46 1.28 18.37
CA SER A 177 10.72 0.61 18.00
C SER A 177 11.90 1.12 18.83
N SER A 178 11.99 2.44 19.04
CA SER A 178 13.06 3.05 19.86
C SER A 178 13.03 2.60 21.33
N VAL A 179 11.82 2.44 21.88
CA VAL A 179 11.64 1.94 23.26
C VAL A 179 12.09 0.48 23.38
N LEU A 180 11.72 -0.36 22.43
CA LEU A 180 12.12 -1.78 22.46
C LEU A 180 13.62 -1.96 22.21
N GLU A 181 14.20 -1.21 21.30
CA GLU A 181 15.64 -1.24 21.02
C GLU A 181 16.48 -1.06 22.29
N GLY A 182 16.05 -0.19 23.20
CA GLY A 182 16.72 0.05 24.48
C GLY A 182 16.76 -1.14 25.45
N VAL A 183 15.99 -2.20 25.21
CA VAL A 183 15.89 -3.37 26.10
C VAL A 183 16.24 -4.70 25.42
N LEU A 184 16.59 -4.70 24.14
CA LEU A 184 16.87 -5.94 23.38
C LEU A 184 18.02 -6.76 23.98
N ASP A 185 19.05 -6.12 24.53
CA ASP A 185 20.18 -6.80 25.15
C ASP A 185 19.78 -7.54 26.44
N LEU A 186 18.68 -7.09 27.08
CA LEU A 186 18.18 -7.63 28.35
C LEU A 186 17.01 -8.61 28.13
N ALA A 187 16.29 -8.46 27.04
CA ALA A 187 15.12 -9.26 26.71
C ALA A 187 15.01 -9.48 25.20
N ASN A 188 15.70 -10.48 24.72
CA ASN A 188 15.72 -10.89 23.30
C ASN A 188 14.91 -12.16 23.04
N GLY A 189 13.94 -12.45 23.88
CA GLY A 189 13.03 -13.59 23.68
C GLY A 189 12.17 -13.44 22.42
N PRO A 190 11.69 -14.56 21.84
CA PRO A 190 10.96 -14.55 20.56
C PRO A 190 9.76 -13.58 20.54
N ALA A 191 9.03 -13.45 21.65
CA ALA A 191 7.88 -12.55 21.76
C ALA A 191 8.27 -11.06 21.66
N VAL A 192 9.39 -10.66 22.28
CA VAL A 192 9.89 -9.29 22.22
C VAL A 192 10.43 -8.97 20.84
N LEU A 193 11.18 -9.90 20.24
CA LEU A 193 11.69 -9.75 18.88
C LEU A 193 10.57 -9.70 17.84
N LEU A 194 9.51 -10.49 18.00
CA LEU A 194 8.33 -10.41 17.12
C LEU A 194 7.66 -9.03 17.23
N LEU A 195 7.48 -8.52 18.44
CA LEU A 195 6.92 -7.18 18.64
C LEU A 195 7.83 -6.10 18.05
N TYR A 196 9.15 -6.23 18.25
CA TYR A 196 10.13 -5.31 17.66
C TYR A 196 10.09 -5.34 16.13
N GLY A 197 10.06 -6.54 15.53
CA GLY A 197 9.88 -6.70 14.09
C GLY A 197 8.60 -6.04 13.56
N GLU A 198 7.49 -6.17 14.30
CA GLU A 198 6.22 -5.50 13.96
C GLU A 198 6.34 -3.97 14.03
N THR A 199 7.00 -3.43 15.07
CA THR A 199 7.20 -1.97 15.16
C THR A 199 8.03 -1.43 14.02
N LEU A 200 9.09 -2.14 13.62
CA LEU A 200 9.95 -1.81 12.48
C LEU A 200 9.17 -1.88 11.16
N GLU A 201 8.39 -2.94 10.97
CA GLU A 201 7.52 -3.12 9.79
C GLU A 201 6.52 -1.94 9.67
N ARG A 202 5.82 -1.60 10.75
CA ARG A 202 4.81 -0.53 10.75
C ARG A 202 5.44 0.87 10.63
N SER A 203 6.68 1.05 11.07
CA SER A 203 7.42 2.31 10.91
C SER A 203 8.05 2.50 9.51
N GLY A 204 7.97 1.46 8.65
CA GLY A 204 8.56 1.46 7.31
C GLY A 204 10.04 1.07 7.26
N GLN A 205 10.64 0.64 8.38
CA GLN A 205 12.03 0.19 8.48
C GLN A 205 12.15 -1.28 8.02
N LEU A 206 11.74 -1.54 6.75
CA LEU A 206 11.56 -2.90 6.24
C LEU A 206 12.82 -3.75 6.25
N GLN A 207 14.01 -3.16 6.02
CA GLN A 207 15.27 -3.90 6.03
C GLN A 207 15.61 -4.43 7.43
N GLN A 208 15.43 -3.60 8.47
CA GLN A 208 15.67 -4.01 9.85
C GLN A 208 14.63 -5.04 10.31
N ALA A 209 13.36 -4.87 9.92
CA ALA A 209 12.31 -5.86 10.18
C ALA A 209 12.64 -7.22 9.53
N GLU A 210 13.16 -7.22 8.28
CA GLU A 210 13.63 -8.43 7.57
C GLU A 210 14.72 -9.16 8.39
N GLU A 211 15.70 -8.42 8.90
CA GLU A 211 16.80 -9.01 9.69
C GLU A 211 16.28 -9.65 11.00
N VAL A 212 15.39 -8.96 11.71
CA VAL A 212 14.80 -9.48 12.96
C VAL A 212 14.00 -10.75 12.69
N TYR A 213 13.12 -10.74 11.70
CA TYR A 213 12.30 -11.91 11.38
C TYR A 213 13.13 -13.07 10.81
N LYS A 214 14.18 -12.81 10.02
CA LYS A 214 15.14 -13.83 9.58
C LYS A 214 15.91 -14.44 10.75
N GLY A 215 16.32 -13.63 11.71
CA GLY A 215 16.95 -14.09 12.92
C GLY A 215 16.05 -15.07 13.69
N LEU A 216 14.79 -14.73 13.86
CA LEU A 216 13.79 -15.60 14.49
C LEU A 216 13.54 -16.89 13.71
N ALA A 217 13.37 -16.81 12.38
CA ALA A 217 13.17 -17.98 11.53
C ALA A 217 14.41 -18.89 11.46
N LYS A 218 15.62 -18.34 11.68
CA LYS A 218 16.85 -19.14 11.78
C LYS A 218 16.94 -19.91 13.09
N LEU A 219 16.45 -19.33 14.19
CA LEU A 219 16.39 -19.98 15.50
C LEU A 219 15.30 -21.04 15.57
N ASP A 220 14.17 -20.76 14.97
CA ASP A 220 13.00 -21.64 14.89
C ASP A 220 12.42 -21.56 13.47
N PRO A 221 12.82 -22.50 12.55
CA PRO A 221 12.31 -22.51 11.17
C PRO A 221 10.81 -22.71 11.04
N GLU A 222 10.15 -23.23 12.06
CA GLU A 222 8.68 -23.41 12.10
C GLU A 222 7.96 -22.23 12.75
N ASN A 223 8.69 -21.19 13.15
CA ASN A 223 8.10 -19.98 13.75
C ASN A 223 7.19 -19.26 12.77
N ARG A 224 5.93 -19.65 12.80
CA ARG A 224 4.91 -19.14 11.88
C ARG A 224 4.76 -17.62 11.93
N ALA A 225 4.90 -17.02 13.12
CA ALA A 225 4.77 -15.57 13.28
C ALA A 225 5.91 -14.81 12.59
N ALA A 226 7.15 -15.31 12.71
CA ALA A 226 8.31 -14.74 12.05
C ALA A 226 8.21 -14.87 10.52
N LEU A 227 7.78 -16.04 10.02
CA LEU A 227 7.62 -16.27 8.59
C LEU A 227 6.50 -15.40 7.98
N LEU A 228 5.38 -15.23 8.70
CA LEU A 228 4.32 -14.29 8.29
C LEU A 228 4.79 -12.84 8.33
N GLY A 229 5.65 -12.49 9.29
CA GLY A 229 6.33 -11.19 9.33
C GLY A 229 7.19 -10.96 8.09
N LEU A 230 8.02 -11.93 7.71
CA LEU A 230 8.81 -11.87 6.48
C LEU A 230 7.94 -11.72 5.22
N LEU A 231 6.85 -12.47 5.14
CA LEU A 231 5.92 -12.35 4.01
C LEU A 231 5.35 -10.94 3.89
N ARG A 232 4.93 -10.32 5.00
CA ARG A 232 4.44 -8.93 4.99
C ARG A 232 5.52 -7.92 4.61
N VAL A 233 6.74 -8.09 5.13
CA VAL A 233 7.89 -7.23 4.80
C VAL A 233 8.20 -7.32 3.30
N TYR A 234 8.26 -8.52 2.74
CA TYR A 234 8.53 -8.72 1.32
C TYR A 234 7.39 -8.22 0.43
N ASP A 235 6.14 -8.40 0.85
CA ASP A 235 4.98 -7.88 0.12
C ASP A 235 5.00 -6.34 0.07
N ARG A 236 5.21 -5.67 1.21
CA ARG A 236 5.34 -4.21 1.28
C ARG A 236 6.55 -3.69 0.49
N GLY A 237 7.66 -4.41 0.54
CA GLY A 237 8.88 -4.11 -0.23
C GLY A 237 8.81 -4.54 -1.69
N ARG A 238 7.69 -5.12 -2.15
CA ARG A 238 7.47 -5.67 -3.49
C ARG A 238 8.54 -6.70 -3.90
N GLN A 239 9.11 -7.41 -2.93
CA GLN A 239 10.15 -8.43 -3.11
C GLN A 239 9.51 -9.82 -3.23
N PHE A 240 8.62 -9.99 -4.20
CA PHE A 240 7.79 -11.19 -4.36
C PHE A 240 8.61 -12.47 -4.57
N ASP A 241 9.77 -12.38 -5.21
CA ASP A 241 10.67 -13.52 -5.40
C ASP A 241 11.25 -14.05 -4.09
N LYS A 242 11.41 -13.20 -3.08
CA LYS A 242 11.84 -13.62 -1.73
C LYS A 242 10.68 -14.20 -0.90
N ALA A 243 9.46 -13.74 -1.15
CA ALA A 243 8.27 -14.21 -0.46
C ALA A 243 7.81 -15.60 -0.94
N ALA A 244 7.94 -15.88 -2.25
CA ALA A 244 7.45 -17.11 -2.86
C ALA A 244 8.02 -18.41 -2.24
N PRO A 245 9.32 -18.55 -1.98
CA PRO A 245 9.89 -19.75 -1.35
C PRO A 245 9.31 -20.03 0.04
N ILE A 246 9.04 -19.00 0.84
CA ILE A 246 8.47 -19.15 2.20
C ILE A 246 7.09 -19.80 2.13
N LEU A 247 6.23 -19.32 1.23
CA LEU A 247 4.90 -19.92 1.05
C LEU A 247 4.98 -21.33 0.46
N GLN A 248 5.95 -21.60 -0.42
CA GLN A 248 6.18 -22.95 -0.93
C GLN A 248 6.58 -23.93 0.17
N ASP A 249 7.41 -23.52 1.12
CA ASP A 249 7.82 -24.37 2.25
C ASP A 249 6.62 -24.65 3.17
N PHE A 250 5.77 -23.67 3.44
CA PHE A 250 4.50 -23.90 4.12
C PHE A 250 3.58 -24.87 3.39
N LEU A 251 3.52 -24.78 2.05
CA LEU A 251 2.71 -25.66 1.23
C LEU A 251 3.23 -27.10 1.21
N LYS A 252 4.55 -27.34 1.33
CA LYS A 252 5.13 -28.67 1.50
C LYS A 252 4.63 -29.35 2.79
N LEU A 253 4.49 -28.55 3.87
CA LEU A 253 3.97 -29.06 5.16
C LEU A 253 2.45 -29.25 5.14
N GLN A 254 1.73 -28.46 4.34
CA GLN A 254 0.27 -28.48 4.25
C GLN A 254 -0.22 -28.47 2.78
N PRO A 255 0.04 -29.52 2.01
CA PRO A 255 -0.23 -29.54 0.56
C PRO A 255 -1.71 -29.43 0.18
N GLY A 256 -2.61 -29.78 1.11
CA GLY A 256 -4.07 -29.66 0.93
C GLY A 256 -4.67 -28.33 1.38
N ASN A 257 -3.87 -27.38 1.89
CA ASN A 257 -4.36 -26.09 2.38
C ASN A 257 -4.66 -25.14 1.21
N LEU A 258 -5.94 -25.14 0.77
CA LEU A 258 -6.39 -24.31 -0.36
C LEU A 258 -6.25 -22.80 -0.07
N GLY A 259 -6.45 -22.35 1.17
CA GLY A 259 -6.24 -20.95 1.57
C GLY A 259 -4.80 -20.53 1.36
N LEU A 260 -3.84 -21.36 1.76
CA LEU A 260 -2.42 -21.09 1.59
C LEU A 260 -2.02 -21.12 0.10
N LYS A 261 -2.58 -22.06 -0.69
CA LYS A 261 -2.40 -22.08 -2.15
C LYS A 261 -2.93 -20.79 -2.79
N THR A 262 -4.10 -20.33 -2.38
CA THR A 262 -4.70 -19.09 -2.89
C THR A 262 -3.81 -17.87 -2.59
N GLN A 263 -3.27 -17.77 -1.37
CA GLN A 263 -2.32 -16.73 -1.01
C GLN A 263 -1.03 -16.78 -1.86
N TYR A 264 -0.51 -17.99 -2.11
CA TYR A 264 0.65 -18.18 -2.98
C TYR A 264 0.37 -17.75 -4.41
N GLY A 265 -0.80 -18.13 -4.97
CA GLY A 265 -1.25 -17.66 -6.27
C GLY A 265 -1.38 -16.13 -6.34
N GLY A 266 -1.92 -15.51 -5.29
CA GLY A 266 -2.01 -14.04 -5.17
C GLY A 266 -0.65 -13.35 -5.11
N LEU A 267 0.33 -13.97 -4.45
CA LEU A 267 1.70 -13.48 -4.43
C LEU A 267 2.35 -13.55 -5.82
N LEU A 268 2.17 -14.67 -6.52
CA LEU A 268 2.66 -14.86 -7.89
C LEU A 268 2.04 -13.85 -8.85
N LEU A 269 0.74 -13.57 -8.71
CA LEU A 269 0.03 -12.55 -9.49
C LEU A 269 0.64 -11.16 -9.28
N ARG A 270 0.85 -10.74 -8.03
CA ARG A 270 1.51 -9.46 -7.72
C ARG A 270 2.95 -9.41 -8.22
N GLY A 271 3.65 -10.54 -8.21
CA GLY A 271 5.00 -10.71 -8.78
C GLY A 271 5.02 -10.86 -10.31
N ARG A 272 3.86 -10.70 -10.99
CA ARG A 272 3.68 -10.85 -12.45
C ARG A 272 4.11 -12.22 -13.01
N ARG A 273 4.17 -13.25 -12.16
CA ARG A 273 4.43 -14.64 -12.56
C ARG A 273 3.11 -15.31 -13.01
N PHE A 274 2.51 -14.74 -14.07
CA PHE A 274 1.14 -15.04 -14.49
C PHE A 274 0.89 -16.52 -14.83
N ALA A 275 1.83 -17.16 -15.51
CA ALA A 275 1.69 -18.58 -15.87
C ALA A 275 1.64 -19.51 -14.65
N GLU A 276 2.45 -19.21 -13.65
CA GLU A 276 2.48 -20.00 -12.41
C GLU A 276 1.27 -19.69 -11.52
N ALA A 277 0.88 -18.41 -11.42
CA ALA A 277 -0.32 -18.00 -10.71
C ALA A 277 -1.56 -18.68 -11.28
N ARG A 278 -1.67 -18.76 -12.60
CA ARG A 278 -2.75 -19.45 -13.31
C ARG A 278 -2.87 -20.91 -12.88
N LYS A 279 -1.76 -21.64 -12.95
CA LYS A 279 -1.72 -23.05 -12.55
C LYS A 279 -2.20 -23.25 -11.12
N VAL A 280 -1.74 -22.41 -10.21
CA VAL A 280 -2.13 -22.48 -8.79
C VAL A 280 -3.62 -22.21 -8.61
N PHE A 281 -4.18 -21.18 -9.27
CA PHE A 281 -5.62 -20.90 -9.15
C PHE A 281 -6.47 -21.99 -9.80
N GLU A 282 -6.06 -22.53 -10.93
CA GLU A 282 -6.76 -23.66 -11.57
C GLU A 282 -6.74 -24.91 -10.68
N GLU A 283 -5.63 -25.22 -10.01
CA GLU A 283 -5.58 -26.31 -9.02
C GLU A 283 -6.52 -26.06 -7.82
N VAL A 284 -6.57 -24.83 -7.30
CA VAL A 284 -7.47 -24.47 -6.20
C VAL A 284 -8.93 -24.61 -6.63
N LEU A 285 -9.27 -24.07 -7.80
CA LEU A 285 -10.64 -24.08 -8.32
C LEU A 285 -11.10 -25.46 -8.79
N ALA A 286 -10.17 -26.35 -9.16
CA ALA A 286 -10.46 -27.75 -9.43
C ALA A 286 -10.80 -28.52 -8.14
N ALA A 287 -10.15 -28.19 -7.01
CA ALA A 287 -10.42 -28.80 -5.71
C ALA A 287 -11.67 -28.20 -5.02
N ASP A 288 -11.85 -26.89 -5.12
CA ASP A 288 -12.99 -26.14 -4.58
C ASP A 288 -13.41 -25.07 -5.59
N SER A 289 -14.35 -25.45 -6.44
CA SER A 289 -14.85 -24.58 -7.50
C SER A 289 -15.63 -23.35 -6.98
N GLY A 290 -16.00 -23.33 -5.69
CA GLY A 290 -16.68 -22.23 -5.00
C GLY A 290 -15.74 -21.34 -4.18
N ASN A 291 -14.44 -21.53 -4.27
CA ASN A 291 -13.47 -20.73 -3.53
C ASN A 291 -13.51 -19.27 -3.99
N ARG A 292 -14.17 -18.43 -3.18
CA ARG A 292 -14.46 -17.03 -3.53
C ARG A 292 -13.20 -16.20 -3.74
N GLU A 293 -12.21 -16.35 -2.86
CA GLU A 293 -10.96 -15.61 -2.95
C GLU A 293 -10.15 -16.04 -4.18
N ALA A 294 -10.08 -17.34 -4.47
CA ALA A 294 -9.43 -17.83 -5.67
C ALA A 294 -10.13 -17.35 -6.94
N LEU A 295 -11.48 -17.34 -6.99
CA LEU A 295 -12.24 -16.78 -8.12
C LEU A 295 -11.93 -15.30 -8.34
N ARG A 296 -11.89 -14.51 -7.26
CA ARG A 296 -11.58 -13.07 -7.31
C ARG A 296 -10.18 -12.80 -7.86
N LEU A 297 -9.17 -13.51 -7.36
CA LEU A 297 -7.78 -13.37 -7.79
C LEU A 297 -7.55 -13.94 -9.20
N TYR A 298 -8.22 -15.04 -9.54
CA TYR A 298 -8.13 -15.63 -10.88
C TYR A 298 -8.76 -14.73 -11.93
N ALA A 299 -9.90 -14.11 -11.63
CA ALA A 299 -10.50 -13.12 -12.52
C ALA A 299 -9.56 -11.90 -12.73
N ALA A 300 -8.90 -11.43 -11.68
CA ALA A 300 -7.91 -10.37 -11.79
C ALA A 300 -6.73 -10.77 -12.68
N LEU A 301 -6.21 -12.00 -12.51
CA LEU A 301 -5.19 -12.56 -13.40
C LEU A 301 -5.63 -12.58 -14.86
N LEU A 302 -6.85 -13.06 -15.12
CA LEU A 302 -7.41 -13.17 -16.47
C LEU A 302 -7.63 -11.79 -17.12
N SER A 303 -7.98 -10.77 -16.34
CA SER A 303 -8.04 -9.38 -16.81
C SER A 303 -6.65 -8.86 -17.18
N GLU A 304 -5.64 -9.07 -16.32
CA GLU A 304 -4.24 -8.69 -16.61
C GLU A 304 -3.69 -9.38 -17.87
N THR A 305 -4.07 -10.64 -18.09
CA THR A 305 -3.65 -11.42 -19.28
C THR A 305 -4.57 -11.26 -20.48
N ARG A 306 -5.52 -10.31 -20.43
CA ARG A 306 -6.46 -9.97 -21.52
C ARG A 306 -7.31 -11.14 -22.01
N GLU A 307 -7.85 -11.91 -21.07
CA GLU A 307 -8.81 -12.97 -21.33
C GLU A 307 -10.21 -12.60 -20.77
N PRO A 308 -10.87 -11.57 -21.31
CA PRO A 308 -12.05 -10.96 -20.72
C PRO A 308 -13.23 -11.91 -20.58
N ASP A 309 -13.38 -12.90 -21.48
CA ASP A 309 -14.48 -13.87 -21.41
C ASP A 309 -14.30 -14.82 -20.24
N LYS A 310 -13.08 -15.32 -20.02
CA LYS A 310 -12.79 -16.18 -18.87
C LYS A 310 -12.86 -15.42 -17.55
N ALA A 311 -12.41 -14.15 -17.55
CA ALA A 311 -12.55 -13.28 -16.39
C ALA A 311 -14.03 -13.05 -16.05
N ASP A 312 -14.88 -12.81 -17.04
CA ASP A 312 -16.32 -12.65 -16.85
C ASP A 312 -16.98 -13.95 -16.35
N GLU A 313 -16.56 -15.12 -16.85
CA GLU A 313 -17.03 -16.42 -16.36
C GLU A 313 -16.71 -16.63 -14.87
N ALA A 314 -15.48 -16.36 -14.46
CA ALA A 314 -15.05 -16.45 -13.06
C ALA A 314 -15.83 -15.47 -12.17
N LEU A 315 -16.01 -14.21 -12.63
CA LEU A 315 -16.77 -13.20 -11.90
C LEU A 315 -18.27 -13.51 -11.85
N ARG A 316 -18.87 -14.06 -12.90
CA ARG A 316 -20.29 -14.54 -12.87
C ARG A 316 -20.47 -15.64 -11.83
N LYS A 317 -19.53 -16.57 -11.76
CA LYS A 317 -19.56 -17.61 -10.74
C LYS A 317 -19.45 -17.03 -9.35
N LEU A 318 -18.53 -16.07 -9.14
CA LEU A 318 -18.40 -15.34 -7.88
C LEU A 318 -19.69 -14.58 -7.54
N GLN A 319 -20.31 -13.90 -8.51
CA GLN A 319 -21.58 -13.20 -8.33
C GLN A 319 -22.73 -14.13 -7.90
N SER A 320 -22.76 -15.37 -8.39
CA SER A 320 -23.75 -16.36 -7.96
C SER A 320 -23.57 -16.81 -6.50
N LEU A 321 -22.34 -16.72 -5.97
CA LEU A 321 -21.99 -17.06 -4.58
C LEU A 321 -22.15 -15.84 -3.64
N GLU A 322 -22.07 -14.63 -4.18
CA GLU A 322 -22.14 -13.35 -3.47
C GLU A 322 -23.11 -12.39 -4.20
N PRO A 323 -24.42 -12.69 -4.24
CA PRO A 323 -25.39 -11.94 -5.05
C PRO A 323 -25.60 -10.50 -4.62
N ASP A 324 -25.32 -10.18 -3.37
CA ASP A 324 -25.43 -8.82 -2.82
C ASP A 324 -24.12 -8.00 -2.93
N ASP A 325 -23.02 -8.60 -3.38
CA ASP A 325 -21.76 -7.90 -3.60
C ASP A 325 -21.82 -7.08 -4.89
N LEU A 326 -21.90 -5.76 -4.74
CA LEU A 326 -21.95 -4.82 -5.87
C LEU A 326 -20.58 -4.64 -6.55
N GLU A 327 -19.51 -5.01 -5.89
CA GLU A 327 -18.15 -4.92 -6.44
C GLU A 327 -17.94 -5.90 -7.61
N VAL A 328 -18.54 -7.08 -7.54
CA VAL A 328 -18.36 -8.11 -8.55
C VAL A 328 -18.90 -7.68 -9.93
N PRO A 329 -20.17 -7.25 -10.07
CA PRO A 329 -20.66 -6.74 -11.36
C PRO A 329 -19.91 -5.47 -11.81
N TYR A 330 -19.47 -4.63 -10.90
CA TYR A 330 -18.63 -3.49 -11.24
C TYR A 330 -17.30 -3.93 -11.88
N ARG A 331 -16.61 -4.91 -11.30
CA ARG A 331 -15.38 -5.49 -11.86
C ARG A 331 -15.60 -6.15 -13.21
N ARG A 332 -16.74 -6.80 -13.42
CA ARG A 332 -17.11 -7.35 -14.74
C ARG A 332 -17.17 -6.27 -15.80
N ALA A 333 -17.79 -5.14 -15.47
CA ALA A 333 -17.87 -4.01 -16.40
C ALA A 333 -16.50 -3.39 -16.68
N VAL A 334 -15.66 -3.21 -15.65
CA VAL A 334 -14.29 -2.70 -15.82
C VAL A 334 -13.47 -3.63 -16.71
N ASN A 335 -13.56 -4.95 -16.52
CA ASN A 335 -12.90 -5.94 -17.38
C ASN A 335 -13.29 -5.79 -18.85
N PHE A 336 -14.59 -5.57 -19.14
CA PHE A 336 -15.05 -5.30 -20.51
C PHE A 336 -14.57 -3.94 -21.05
N LEU A 337 -14.53 -2.89 -20.22
CA LEU A 337 -13.99 -1.58 -20.64
C LEU A 337 -12.51 -1.65 -21.01
N GLU A 338 -11.72 -2.35 -20.22
CA GLU A 338 -10.30 -2.59 -20.47
C GLU A 338 -10.06 -3.41 -21.76
N ALA A 339 -10.97 -4.34 -22.04
CA ALA A 339 -10.97 -5.12 -23.27
C ALA A 339 -11.60 -4.39 -24.46
N ARG A 340 -11.98 -3.12 -24.35
CA ARG A 340 -12.68 -2.32 -25.36
C ARG A 340 -14.03 -2.91 -25.81
N ARG A 341 -14.63 -3.77 -24.98
CA ARG A 341 -15.97 -4.36 -25.21
C ARG A 341 -17.04 -3.45 -24.59
N ILE A 342 -17.19 -2.26 -25.18
CA ILE A 342 -17.99 -1.19 -24.61
C ILE A 342 -19.48 -1.55 -24.46
N PRO A 343 -20.14 -2.21 -25.45
CA PRO A 343 -21.57 -2.57 -25.29
C PRO A 343 -21.84 -3.48 -24.11
N GLU A 344 -20.98 -4.46 -23.85
CA GLU A 344 -21.11 -5.41 -22.74
C GLU A 344 -20.87 -4.70 -21.40
N ALA A 345 -19.87 -3.83 -21.33
CA ALA A 345 -19.61 -3.03 -20.16
C ALA A 345 -20.82 -2.15 -19.78
N GLU A 346 -21.37 -1.43 -20.80
CA GLU A 346 -22.55 -0.59 -20.60
C GLU A 346 -23.78 -1.38 -20.14
N ALA A 347 -23.99 -2.59 -20.66
CA ALA A 347 -25.09 -3.44 -20.25
C ALA A 347 -25.00 -3.78 -18.76
N VAL A 348 -23.84 -4.24 -18.30
CA VAL A 348 -23.58 -4.57 -16.89
C VAL A 348 -23.72 -3.34 -15.99
N LEU A 349 -23.15 -2.19 -16.39
CA LEU A 349 -23.21 -0.95 -15.61
C LEU A 349 -24.63 -0.40 -15.49
N ARG A 350 -25.43 -0.47 -16.56
CA ARG A 350 -26.84 0.00 -16.54
C ARG A 350 -27.70 -0.89 -15.62
N GLU A 351 -27.51 -2.20 -15.66
CA GLU A 351 -28.18 -3.15 -14.77
C GLU A 351 -27.83 -2.87 -13.31
N LEU A 352 -26.52 -2.75 -13.02
CA LEU A 352 -26.00 -2.45 -11.68
C LEU A 352 -26.54 -1.12 -11.16
N ARG A 353 -26.52 -0.07 -12.01
CA ARG A 353 -27.07 1.25 -11.69
C ARG A 353 -28.56 1.17 -11.34
N THR A 354 -29.34 0.49 -12.17
CA THR A 354 -30.79 0.33 -11.96
C THR A 354 -31.09 -0.34 -10.63
N THR A 355 -30.36 -1.42 -10.33
CA THR A 355 -30.48 -2.16 -9.07
C THR A 355 -30.12 -1.28 -7.87
N LEU A 356 -29.03 -0.53 -7.97
CA LEU A 356 -28.55 0.33 -6.88
C LEU A 356 -29.49 1.52 -6.63
N VAL A 357 -29.92 2.23 -7.68
CA VAL A 357 -30.84 3.37 -7.57
C VAL A 357 -32.18 2.94 -6.98
N ALA A 358 -32.67 1.74 -7.31
CA ALA A 358 -33.89 1.21 -6.71
C ALA A 358 -33.77 0.94 -5.20
N LYS A 359 -32.57 0.55 -4.73
CA LYS A 359 -32.30 0.26 -3.31
C LYS A 359 -31.88 1.54 -2.53
N LYS A 360 -31.02 2.37 -3.13
CA LYS A 360 -30.41 3.57 -2.51
C LYS A 360 -30.14 4.62 -3.60
N PRO A 361 -31.08 5.53 -3.91
CA PRO A 361 -30.90 6.51 -4.99
C PRO A 361 -29.70 7.43 -4.83
N ASP A 362 -29.39 7.82 -3.60
CA ASP A 362 -28.32 8.76 -3.27
C ASP A 362 -27.00 8.08 -2.85
N ALA A 363 -26.83 6.79 -3.16
CA ALA A 363 -25.61 6.07 -2.83
C ALA A 363 -24.41 6.64 -3.64
N PRO A 364 -23.25 6.89 -3.00
CA PRO A 364 -22.06 7.40 -3.69
C PRO A 364 -21.58 6.50 -4.81
N GLU A 365 -21.87 5.20 -4.75
CA GLU A 365 -21.56 4.23 -5.80
C GLU A 365 -22.31 4.53 -7.12
N VAL A 366 -23.45 5.22 -7.09
CA VAL A 366 -24.17 5.66 -8.30
C VAL A 366 -23.29 6.61 -9.11
N ALA A 367 -22.63 7.56 -8.44
CA ALA A 367 -21.70 8.48 -9.09
C ALA A 367 -20.48 7.73 -9.69
N GLN A 368 -19.99 6.70 -9.03
CA GLN A 368 -18.92 5.86 -9.55
C GLN A 368 -19.34 5.10 -10.81
N ILE A 369 -20.54 4.51 -10.80
CA ILE A 369 -21.11 3.80 -11.98
C ILE A 369 -21.34 4.78 -13.12
N ASP A 370 -21.92 5.97 -12.85
CA ASP A 370 -22.13 7.01 -13.86
C ASP A 370 -20.78 7.53 -14.43
N GLY A 371 -19.73 7.57 -13.62
CA GLY A 371 -18.36 7.84 -14.06
C GLY A 371 -17.87 6.82 -15.10
N GLN A 372 -18.10 5.53 -14.85
CA GLN A 372 -17.72 4.46 -15.80
C GLN A 372 -18.59 4.48 -17.09
N LEU A 373 -19.88 4.77 -16.95
CA LEU A 373 -20.77 4.97 -18.11
C LEU A 373 -20.33 6.20 -18.93
N GLY A 374 -19.91 7.28 -18.29
CA GLY A 374 -19.32 8.45 -18.93
C GLY A 374 -18.03 8.10 -19.65
N TYR A 375 -17.15 7.29 -19.04
CA TYR A 375 -15.95 6.79 -19.66
C TYR A 375 -16.23 5.87 -20.88
N ALA A 376 -17.23 4.99 -20.77
CA ALA A 376 -17.69 4.16 -21.88
C ALA A 376 -18.16 5.01 -23.08
N ALA A 377 -18.93 6.07 -22.80
CA ALA A 377 -19.37 7.03 -23.83
C ALA A 377 -18.16 7.79 -24.45
N TYR A 378 -17.21 8.21 -23.63
CA TYR A 378 -15.95 8.82 -24.09
C TYR A 378 -15.18 7.90 -25.04
N LEU A 379 -15.05 6.62 -24.69
CA LEU A 379 -14.37 5.63 -25.55
C LEU A 379 -15.04 5.45 -26.92
N ARG A 380 -16.35 5.67 -27.01
CA ARG A 380 -17.11 5.70 -28.28
C ARG A 380 -17.02 7.04 -29.01
N LYS A 381 -16.29 8.01 -28.45
CA LYS A 381 -16.24 9.40 -28.93
C LYS A 381 -17.62 10.12 -28.88
N ASP A 382 -18.56 9.60 -28.08
CA ASP A 382 -19.84 10.24 -27.76
C ASP A 382 -19.63 11.22 -26.61
N TYR A 383 -18.97 12.33 -26.91
CA TYR A 383 -18.58 13.32 -25.92
C TYR A 383 -19.79 14.00 -25.28
N ALA A 384 -20.92 14.11 -26.00
CA ALA A 384 -22.15 14.69 -25.45
C ALA A 384 -22.75 13.79 -24.37
N ALA A 385 -22.87 12.48 -24.63
CA ALA A 385 -23.34 11.52 -23.65
C ALA A 385 -22.38 11.41 -22.46
N ALA A 386 -21.06 11.44 -22.69
CA ALA A 386 -20.06 11.42 -21.63
C ALA A 386 -20.21 12.64 -20.71
N THR A 387 -20.31 13.85 -21.28
CA THR A 387 -20.49 15.10 -20.53
C THR A 387 -21.77 15.09 -19.71
N ALA A 388 -22.91 14.71 -20.30
CA ALA A 388 -24.18 14.63 -19.62
C ALA A 388 -24.20 13.66 -18.41
N ARG A 389 -23.37 12.60 -18.47
CA ARG A 389 -23.20 11.66 -17.36
C ARG A 389 -22.31 12.18 -16.24
N LEU A 390 -21.27 12.94 -16.57
CA LEU A 390 -20.23 13.37 -15.62
C LEU A 390 -20.60 14.67 -14.88
N GLU A 391 -21.22 15.62 -15.58
CA GLU A 391 -21.55 16.95 -15.01
C GLU A 391 -22.37 16.90 -13.71
N PRO A 392 -23.40 16.03 -13.55
CA PRO A 392 -24.15 15.93 -12.29
C PRO A 392 -23.30 15.50 -11.09
N HIS A 393 -22.17 14.82 -11.37
CA HIS A 393 -21.29 14.21 -10.36
C HIS A 393 -19.97 14.95 -10.16
N LEU A 394 -19.88 16.23 -10.56
CA LEU A 394 -18.70 17.05 -10.33
C LEU A 394 -18.46 17.37 -8.85
N ARG A 395 -19.49 17.20 -8.02
CA ARG A 395 -19.41 17.33 -6.56
C ARG A 395 -19.89 16.03 -5.90
N GLY A 396 -19.15 15.58 -4.91
CA GLY A 396 -19.50 14.47 -4.04
C GLY A 396 -19.58 14.92 -2.58
N GLU A 397 -19.90 14.00 -1.69
CA GLU A 397 -19.96 14.26 -0.23
C GLU A 397 -18.65 14.81 0.32
N ASP A 398 -17.51 14.32 -0.19
CA ASP A 398 -16.16 14.72 0.25
C ASP A 398 -15.56 15.89 -0.54
N GLY A 399 -16.33 16.57 -1.39
CA GLY A 399 -15.88 17.71 -2.18
C GLY A 399 -15.94 17.49 -3.70
N LEU A 400 -14.85 17.81 -4.43
CA LEU A 400 -14.79 17.70 -5.88
C LEU A 400 -14.49 16.27 -6.34
N ASN A 401 -15.28 15.79 -7.31
CA ASN A 401 -14.98 14.56 -8.03
C ASN A 401 -13.91 14.82 -9.12
N LEU A 402 -12.64 14.74 -8.72
CA LEU A 402 -11.51 14.99 -9.63
C LEU A 402 -11.45 14.03 -10.82
N GLN A 403 -12.01 12.82 -10.71
CA GLN A 403 -12.05 11.86 -11.83
C GLN A 403 -12.99 12.37 -12.93
N ALA A 404 -14.19 12.83 -12.55
CA ALA A 404 -15.14 13.42 -13.50
C ALA A 404 -14.57 14.69 -14.16
N TYR A 405 -13.94 15.58 -13.38
CA TYR A 405 -13.25 16.76 -13.93
C TYR A 405 -12.14 16.37 -14.91
N ASN A 406 -11.28 15.42 -14.56
CA ASN A 406 -10.18 15.00 -15.42
C ASN A 406 -10.69 14.44 -16.76
N LEU A 407 -11.77 13.66 -16.75
CA LEU A 407 -12.34 13.12 -17.99
C LEU A 407 -13.00 14.22 -18.82
N LEU A 408 -13.70 15.17 -18.21
CA LEU A 408 -14.25 16.32 -18.93
C LEU A 408 -13.17 17.23 -19.52
N LEU A 409 -12.08 17.45 -18.79
CA LEU A 409 -10.91 18.17 -19.31
C LEU A 409 -10.24 17.42 -20.46
N GLN A 410 -10.23 16.08 -20.42
CA GLN A 410 -9.75 15.28 -21.56
C GLN A 410 -10.68 15.41 -22.76
N ILE A 411 -11.99 15.38 -22.56
CA ILE A 411 -12.98 15.66 -23.64
C ILE A 411 -12.76 17.05 -24.25
N ALA A 412 -12.49 18.05 -23.41
CA ALA A 412 -12.19 19.40 -23.90
C ALA A 412 -10.93 19.44 -24.75
N ARG A 413 -9.87 18.70 -24.38
CA ARG A 413 -8.64 18.55 -25.20
C ARG A 413 -8.93 17.89 -26.54
N ASP A 414 -9.64 16.76 -26.52
CA ASP A 414 -9.94 15.97 -27.72
C ASP A 414 -10.81 16.72 -28.74
N ARG A 415 -11.62 17.66 -28.22
CA ARG A 415 -12.46 18.55 -29.03
C ARG A 415 -11.82 19.90 -29.35
N GLU A 416 -10.62 20.14 -28.83
CA GLU A 416 -9.96 21.46 -28.90
C GLU A 416 -10.80 22.60 -28.33
N ASP A 417 -11.70 22.30 -27.39
CA ASP A 417 -12.52 23.32 -26.69
C ASP A 417 -11.69 23.95 -25.56
N TRP A 418 -10.73 24.76 -25.94
CA TRP A 418 -9.81 25.41 -25.00
C TRP A 418 -10.51 26.38 -24.06
N ALA A 419 -11.54 27.09 -24.56
CA ALA A 419 -12.32 28.02 -23.74
C ALA A 419 -13.22 27.29 -22.72
N GLY A 420 -13.89 26.22 -23.14
CA GLY A 420 -14.68 25.38 -22.24
C GLY A 420 -13.81 24.68 -21.20
N GLY A 421 -12.67 24.14 -21.64
CA GLY A 421 -11.69 23.51 -20.76
C GLY A 421 -11.10 24.48 -19.74
N LEU A 422 -10.80 25.72 -20.12
CA LEU A 422 -10.32 26.75 -19.21
C LEU A 422 -11.36 27.07 -18.12
N ARG A 423 -12.62 27.28 -18.51
CA ARG A 423 -13.71 27.52 -17.53
C ARG A 423 -13.85 26.36 -16.55
N LEU A 424 -13.81 25.12 -17.04
CA LEU A 424 -13.91 23.92 -16.22
C LEU A 424 -12.71 23.76 -15.28
N ALA A 425 -11.48 23.94 -15.79
CA ALA A 425 -10.26 23.86 -15.01
C ALA A 425 -10.21 24.94 -13.90
N LYS A 426 -10.66 26.17 -14.24
CA LYS A 426 -10.78 27.26 -13.28
C LYS A 426 -11.83 26.96 -12.21
N ASP A 427 -12.98 26.44 -12.58
CA ASP A 427 -14.04 26.07 -11.64
C ASP A 427 -13.54 25.01 -10.64
N ALA A 428 -12.87 23.97 -11.13
CA ALA A 428 -12.24 22.97 -10.28
C ALA A 428 -11.18 23.56 -9.37
N TYR A 429 -10.31 24.43 -9.92
CA TYR A 429 -9.25 25.08 -9.17
C TYR A 429 -9.82 25.98 -8.06
N ASP A 430 -10.80 26.82 -8.34
CA ASP A 430 -11.38 27.75 -7.37
C ASP A 430 -12.07 27.01 -6.21
N LYS A 431 -12.80 25.93 -6.53
CA LYS A 431 -13.65 25.18 -5.58
C LYS A 431 -12.89 24.09 -4.80
N ALA A 432 -11.76 23.61 -5.28
CA ALA A 432 -11.02 22.55 -4.59
C ALA A 432 -10.51 23.02 -3.22
N PRO A 433 -10.78 22.28 -2.13
CA PRO A 433 -10.28 22.62 -0.80
C PRO A 433 -8.76 22.52 -0.73
N LYS A 434 -8.17 21.59 -1.51
CA LYS A 434 -6.72 21.43 -1.65
C LYS A 434 -6.32 21.56 -3.11
N LYS A 435 -5.43 22.49 -3.41
CA LYS A 435 -4.89 22.72 -4.75
C LYS A 435 -3.78 21.71 -5.06
N THR A 436 -4.16 20.50 -5.48
CA THR A 436 -3.18 19.44 -5.80
C THR A 436 -2.30 19.85 -6.99
N ALA A 437 -1.12 19.25 -7.11
CA ALA A 437 -0.20 19.50 -8.22
C ALA A 437 -0.84 19.24 -9.59
N LEU A 438 -1.59 18.14 -9.72
CA LEU A 438 -2.28 17.80 -10.97
C LEU A 438 -3.34 18.83 -11.35
N LEU A 439 -4.14 19.30 -10.37
CA LEU A 439 -5.17 20.31 -10.62
C LEU A 439 -4.55 21.66 -11.06
N ARG A 440 -3.48 22.08 -10.39
CA ARG A 440 -2.74 23.28 -10.72
C ARG A 440 -2.11 23.21 -12.10
N ALA A 441 -1.48 22.07 -12.43
CA ALA A 441 -0.90 21.83 -13.73
C ALA A 441 -1.95 21.80 -14.87
N SER A 442 -3.13 21.19 -14.62
CA SER A 442 -4.21 21.20 -15.59
C SER A 442 -4.78 22.60 -15.81
N TYR A 443 -4.96 23.40 -14.77
CA TYR A 443 -5.41 24.78 -14.92
C TYR A 443 -4.37 25.62 -15.66
N ALA A 444 -3.10 25.50 -15.31
CA ALA A 444 -2.02 26.19 -16.01
C ALA A 444 -1.91 25.80 -17.51
N GLU A 445 -2.13 24.52 -17.84
CA GLU A 445 -2.16 24.06 -19.24
C GLU A 445 -3.25 24.78 -20.05
N PHE A 446 -4.48 24.89 -19.52
CA PHE A 446 -5.56 25.58 -20.22
C PHE A 446 -5.37 27.11 -20.28
N LEU A 447 -4.72 27.72 -19.25
CA LEU A 447 -4.28 29.12 -19.31
C LEU A 447 -3.29 29.33 -20.47
N LEU A 448 -2.32 28.44 -20.62
CA LEU A 448 -1.30 28.50 -21.69
C LEU A 448 -1.82 28.22 -23.10
N ARG A 449 -3.05 27.67 -23.23
CA ARG A 449 -3.77 27.49 -24.51
C ARG A 449 -4.75 28.64 -24.79
N SER A 450 -4.90 29.57 -23.86
CA SER A 450 -5.68 30.80 -24.10
C SER A 450 -4.88 31.77 -24.98
N SER A 451 -5.58 32.66 -25.67
CA SER A 451 -4.96 33.72 -26.48
C SER A 451 -4.54 34.96 -25.67
N SER A 452 -4.69 34.92 -24.33
CA SER A 452 -4.42 36.02 -23.43
C SER A 452 -2.97 35.99 -22.94
N ALA A 453 -2.22 37.06 -23.14
CA ALA A 453 -0.87 37.20 -22.62
C ALA A 453 -0.84 37.18 -21.07
N ALA A 454 -1.89 37.65 -20.41
CA ALA A 454 -2.01 37.57 -18.96
C ALA A 454 -2.15 36.13 -18.47
N ASP A 455 -2.99 35.33 -19.15
CA ASP A 455 -3.18 33.91 -18.84
C ASP A 455 -1.89 33.12 -19.12
N GLU A 456 -1.16 33.44 -20.20
CA GLU A 456 0.14 32.82 -20.51
C GLU A 456 1.16 33.09 -19.41
N ALA A 457 1.24 34.32 -18.92
CA ALA A 457 2.13 34.68 -17.83
C ALA A 457 1.74 33.98 -16.52
N GLU A 458 0.45 33.94 -16.19
CA GLU A 458 -0.07 33.23 -14.99
C GLU A 458 0.21 31.73 -15.06
N GLY A 459 -0.13 31.09 -16.16
CA GLY A 459 0.08 29.64 -16.38
C GLY A 459 1.57 29.26 -16.30
N THR A 460 2.44 30.06 -16.93
CA THR A 460 3.90 29.84 -16.87
C THR A 460 4.40 29.95 -15.42
N LYS A 461 4.04 31.02 -14.71
CA LYS A 461 4.43 31.21 -13.32
C LYS A 461 3.94 30.08 -12.41
N MET A 462 2.73 29.59 -12.65
CA MET A 462 2.14 28.49 -11.87
C MET A 462 2.94 27.21 -12.07
N LEU A 463 3.32 26.85 -13.30
CA LEU A 463 4.14 25.67 -13.59
C LEU A 463 5.55 25.80 -13.05
N ASP A 464 6.20 26.97 -13.16
CA ASP A 464 7.54 27.20 -12.64
C ASP A 464 7.55 27.06 -11.10
N THR A 465 6.54 27.62 -10.42
CA THR A 465 6.39 27.47 -8.96
C THR A 465 6.18 26.00 -8.59
N LEU A 466 5.30 25.32 -9.31
CA LEU A 466 4.93 23.93 -9.03
C LEU A 466 6.15 22.99 -9.20
N ALA A 467 6.97 23.20 -10.22
CA ALA A 467 8.18 22.41 -10.46
C ALA A 467 9.22 22.55 -9.33
N ALA A 468 9.23 23.67 -8.62
CA ALA A 468 10.17 23.93 -7.54
C ALA A 468 9.74 23.31 -6.18
N GLU A 469 8.46 22.94 -6.00
CA GLU A 469 7.92 22.50 -4.70
C GLU A 469 8.42 21.11 -4.32
N ASP A 470 8.07 20.11 -5.11
CA ASP A 470 8.36 18.70 -4.82
C ASP A 470 8.41 17.85 -6.09
N LYS A 471 8.64 16.54 -5.93
CA LYS A 471 8.62 15.56 -7.03
C LYS A 471 7.28 15.58 -7.79
N THR A 472 6.17 15.59 -7.07
CA THR A 472 4.81 15.53 -7.68
C THR A 472 4.55 16.77 -8.52
N GLY A 473 4.94 17.94 -8.02
CA GLY A 473 4.87 19.20 -8.76
C GLY A 473 5.73 19.20 -10.01
N THR A 474 6.96 18.69 -9.90
CA THR A 474 7.89 18.58 -11.03
C THR A 474 7.32 17.68 -12.13
N LEU A 475 6.80 16.49 -11.77
CA LEU A 475 6.19 15.55 -12.72
C LEU A 475 4.97 16.17 -13.41
N ALA A 476 4.06 16.77 -12.63
CA ALA A 476 2.88 17.42 -13.18
C ALA A 476 3.23 18.57 -14.13
N THR A 477 4.31 19.32 -13.84
CA THR A 477 4.84 20.38 -14.73
C THR A 477 5.43 19.82 -16.00
N ALA A 478 6.25 18.77 -15.92
CA ALA A 478 6.84 18.13 -17.11
C ALA A 478 5.75 17.58 -18.04
N ASP A 479 4.74 16.89 -17.45
CA ASP A 479 3.61 16.35 -18.21
C ASP A 479 2.76 17.48 -18.85
N ALA A 480 2.55 18.61 -18.16
CA ALA A 480 1.85 19.76 -18.74
C ALA A 480 2.61 20.37 -19.94
N TRP A 481 3.92 20.57 -19.81
CA TRP A 481 4.75 21.06 -20.90
C TRP A 481 4.83 20.09 -22.08
N GLN A 482 4.83 18.76 -21.84
CA GLN A 482 4.73 17.75 -22.92
C GLN A 482 3.41 17.87 -23.68
N ARG A 483 2.25 18.00 -22.98
CA ARG A 483 0.93 18.20 -23.62
C ARG A 483 0.82 19.51 -24.39
N LEU A 484 1.63 20.49 -24.07
CA LEU A 484 1.76 21.78 -24.78
C LEU A 484 2.80 21.75 -25.92
N ASP A 485 3.38 20.58 -26.21
CA ASP A 485 4.47 20.39 -27.18
C ASP A 485 5.71 21.24 -26.89
N LYS A 486 5.89 21.68 -25.65
CA LYS A 486 7.06 22.45 -25.17
C LYS A 486 8.09 21.52 -24.55
N TYR A 487 8.58 20.57 -25.33
CA TYR A 487 9.45 19.49 -24.88
C TYR A 487 10.74 19.98 -24.19
N GLY A 488 11.32 21.10 -24.67
CA GLY A 488 12.48 21.69 -24.00
C GLY A 488 12.21 22.18 -22.59
N ARG A 489 11.02 22.74 -22.33
CA ARG A 489 10.59 23.13 -20.98
C ARG A 489 10.29 21.90 -20.12
N ALA A 490 9.70 20.86 -20.70
CA ALA A 490 9.47 19.59 -20.02
C ALA A 490 10.78 18.93 -19.58
N ALA A 491 11.78 18.87 -20.48
CA ALA A 491 13.12 18.37 -20.19
C ALA A 491 13.82 19.20 -19.10
N ALA A 492 13.70 20.53 -19.15
CA ALA A 492 14.27 21.42 -18.15
C ALA A 492 13.65 21.19 -16.75
N ALA A 493 12.32 21.06 -16.66
CA ALA A 493 11.62 20.72 -15.41
C ALA A 493 12.09 19.37 -14.84
N ALA A 494 12.16 18.33 -15.69
CA ALA A 494 12.62 17.02 -15.27
C ALA A 494 14.09 17.05 -14.79
N ARG A 495 14.99 17.78 -15.46
CA ARG A 495 16.39 17.98 -15.02
C ARG A 495 16.47 18.65 -13.66
N ALA A 496 15.70 19.72 -13.46
CA ALA A 496 15.67 20.42 -12.16
C ALA A 496 15.19 19.51 -11.02
N GLY A 497 14.24 18.59 -11.31
CA GLY A 497 13.84 17.57 -10.35
C GLY A 497 14.95 16.56 -10.06
N LEU A 498 15.71 16.15 -11.07
CA LEU A 498 16.82 15.22 -10.95
C LEU A 498 18.03 15.78 -10.20
N GLU A 499 18.15 17.11 -10.04
CA GLU A 499 19.15 17.68 -9.13
C GLU A 499 18.83 17.38 -7.66
N ARG A 500 17.55 17.18 -7.32
CA ARG A 500 17.10 16.81 -5.97
C ARG A 500 17.18 15.31 -5.72
N ASP A 501 16.85 14.50 -6.73
CA ASP A 501 16.96 13.06 -6.71
C ASP A 501 17.46 12.55 -8.07
N LYS A 502 18.76 12.29 -8.15
CA LYS A 502 19.47 11.95 -9.39
C LYS A 502 19.06 10.60 -10.00
N GLU A 503 18.39 9.76 -9.22
CA GLU A 503 18.01 8.40 -9.60
C GLU A 503 16.49 8.20 -9.63
N ASP A 504 15.70 9.28 -9.61
CA ASP A 504 14.25 9.17 -9.72
C ASP A 504 13.83 8.62 -11.09
N PRO A 505 13.23 7.40 -11.15
CA PRO A 505 12.91 6.75 -12.40
C PRO A 505 11.80 7.47 -13.19
N ASP A 506 10.86 8.12 -12.51
CA ASP A 506 9.74 8.79 -13.17
C ASP A 506 10.22 10.08 -13.84
N LEU A 507 11.13 10.80 -13.22
CA LEU A 507 11.76 11.99 -13.81
C LEU A 507 12.72 11.64 -14.95
N LEU A 508 13.50 10.55 -14.81
CA LEU A 508 14.36 10.05 -15.88
C LEU A 508 13.56 9.68 -17.13
N PHE A 509 12.39 9.05 -16.95
CA PHE A 509 11.49 8.74 -18.06
C PHE A 509 10.98 10.01 -18.77
N ARG A 510 10.47 11.03 -18.03
CA ARG A 510 10.01 12.29 -18.61
C ARG A 510 11.12 13.04 -19.34
N LEU A 511 12.31 13.04 -18.74
CA LEU A 511 13.48 13.65 -19.38
C LEU A 511 13.79 12.95 -20.71
N ALA A 512 13.92 11.61 -20.69
CA ALA A 512 14.27 10.83 -21.86
C ALA A 512 13.26 11.00 -22.99
N ALA A 513 11.95 10.89 -22.69
CA ALA A 513 10.88 11.07 -23.67
C ALA A 513 10.85 12.50 -24.26
N SER A 514 11.06 13.52 -23.41
CA SER A 514 11.10 14.92 -23.88
C SER A 514 12.31 15.17 -24.80
N LEU A 515 13.47 14.61 -24.46
CA LEU A 515 14.69 14.73 -25.28
C LEU A 515 14.55 14.06 -26.65
N GLU A 516 13.87 12.91 -26.70
CA GLU A 516 13.58 12.24 -27.97
C GLU A 516 12.72 13.15 -28.87
N ARG A 517 11.64 13.71 -28.33
CA ARG A 517 10.77 14.64 -29.06
C ARG A 517 11.49 15.92 -29.50
N GLU A 518 12.52 16.34 -28.79
CA GLU A 518 13.44 17.40 -29.20
C GLU A 518 14.51 16.94 -30.20
N LYS A 519 14.47 15.67 -30.64
CA LYS A 519 15.47 15.06 -31.55
C LYS A 519 16.89 15.00 -30.95
N LYS A 520 17.04 15.12 -29.64
CA LYS A 520 18.30 14.96 -28.91
C LYS A 520 18.52 13.48 -28.54
N VAL A 521 18.66 12.66 -29.58
CA VAL A 521 18.59 11.20 -29.49
C VAL A 521 19.64 10.62 -28.53
N SER A 522 20.90 11.07 -28.61
CA SER A 522 21.96 10.56 -27.73
C SER A 522 21.65 10.80 -26.26
N GLU A 523 21.27 12.03 -25.88
CA GLU A 523 20.91 12.37 -24.52
C GLU A 523 19.66 11.59 -24.03
N SER A 524 18.70 11.34 -24.93
CA SER A 524 17.53 10.52 -24.64
C SER A 524 17.91 9.07 -24.32
N VAL A 525 18.77 8.46 -25.15
CA VAL A 525 19.28 7.10 -24.92
C VAL A 525 19.99 7.01 -23.58
N ASP A 526 20.91 7.95 -23.26
CA ASP A 526 21.63 7.99 -22.00
C ASP A 526 20.66 8.07 -20.79
N ALA A 527 19.60 8.87 -20.90
CA ALA A 527 18.60 9.00 -19.84
C ALA A 527 17.76 7.72 -19.68
N PHE A 528 17.37 7.05 -20.78
CA PHE A 528 16.70 5.75 -20.73
C PHE A 528 17.60 4.65 -20.17
N GLU A 529 18.86 4.59 -20.56
CA GLU A 529 19.81 3.60 -19.99
C GLU A 529 20.01 3.81 -18.49
N LYS A 530 20.12 5.08 -18.04
CA LYS A 530 20.16 5.40 -16.63
C LYS A 530 18.89 4.97 -15.90
N LEU A 531 17.72 5.23 -16.47
CA LEU A 531 16.44 4.76 -15.95
C LEU A 531 16.43 3.24 -15.78
N LEU A 532 16.83 2.49 -16.80
CA LEU A 532 16.81 1.02 -16.78
C LEU A 532 17.88 0.42 -15.87
N LYS A 533 18.95 1.16 -15.56
CA LYS A 533 19.94 0.78 -14.54
C LYS A 533 19.34 0.92 -13.14
N VAL A 534 18.56 1.96 -12.88
CA VAL A 534 17.89 2.21 -11.59
C VAL A 534 16.69 1.27 -11.41
N ARG A 535 15.86 1.13 -12.45
CA ARG A 535 14.65 0.30 -12.45
C ARG A 535 14.57 -0.55 -13.71
N GLY A 536 15.21 -1.71 -13.68
CA GLY A 536 15.35 -2.61 -14.81
C GLY A 536 14.05 -3.29 -15.29
N ASP A 537 12.96 -3.13 -14.56
CA ASP A 537 11.61 -3.62 -14.87
C ASP A 537 10.63 -2.49 -15.24
N HIS A 538 11.13 -1.31 -15.63
CA HIS A 538 10.31 -0.19 -16.05
C HIS A 538 9.77 -0.43 -17.47
N ALA A 539 8.61 -1.11 -17.56
CA ALA A 539 8.05 -1.55 -18.85
C ALA A 539 7.91 -0.42 -19.90
N PRO A 540 7.38 0.79 -19.57
CA PRO A 540 7.35 1.88 -20.54
C PRO A 540 8.73 2.32 -21.05
N GLY A 541 9.73 2.36 -20.18
CA GLY A 541 11.11 2.73 -20.55
C GLY A 541 11.78 1.67 -21.43
N LEU A 542 11.57 0.38 -21.09
CA LEU A 542 12.03 -0.75 -21.90
C LEU A 542 11.45 -0.68 -23.33
N ASN A 543 10.14 -0.51 -23.42
CA ASN A 543 9.46 -0.41 -24.72
C ASN A 543 9.90 0.83 -25.49
N TYR A 544 9.95 1.99 -24.85
CA TYR A 544 10.30 3.24 -25.53
C TYR A 544 11.70 3.21 -26.14
N LEU A 545 12.70 2.83 -25.35
CA LEU A 545 14.08 2.71 -25.83
C LEU A 545 14.21 1.64 -26.93
N GLY A 546 13.57 0.49 -26.72
CA GLY A 546 13.55 -0.58 -27.72
C GLY A 546 12.89 -0.15 -29.05
N TYR A 547 11.76 0.54 -28.98
CA TYR A 547 11.09 1.06 -30.17
C TYR A 547 11.92 2.13 -30.89
N MET A 548 12.53 3.07 -30.18
CA MET A 548 13.43 4.07 -30.76
C MET A 548 14.54 3.42 -31.61
N TRP A 549 15.19 2.39 -31.06
CA TRP A 549 16.21 1.66 -31.81
C TRP A 549 15.64 0.85 -32.98
N ALA A 550 14.49 0.19 -32.76
CA ALA A 550 13.83 -0.55 -33.85
C ALA A 550 13.43 0.34 -35.00
N ASP A 551 12.82 1.49 -34.75
CA ASP A 551 12.40 2.43 -35.76
C ASP A 551 13.58 2.99 -36.57
N ARG A 552 14.67 3.30 -35.90
CA ARG A 552 15.93 3.77 -36.53
C ARG A 552 16.74 2.66 -37.19
N GLY A 553 16.43 1.39 -36.94
CA GLY A 553 17.22 0.23 -37.41
C GLY A 553 18.55 0.04 -36.70
N GLU A 554 18.69 0.59 -35.49
CA GLU A 554 19.87 0.56 -34.66
C GLU A 554 19.71 -0.49 -33.58
N ASN A 555 20.80 -1.12 -33.13
CA ASN A 555 20.81 -2.05 -31.96
C ASN A 555 19.66 -3.08 -31.93
N LEU A 556 19.19 -3.57 -33.10
CA LEU A 556 18.00 -4.42 -33.21
C LEU A 556 18.00 -5.64 -32.26
N PRO A 557 19.13 -6.34 -32.00
CA PRO A 557 19.14 -7.43 -31.03
C PRO A 557 18.78 -6.97 -29.61
N ARG A 558 19.33 -5.83 -29.19
CA ARG A 558 19.06 -5.25 -27.87
C ARG A 558 17.64 -4.67 -27.81
N ALA A 559 17.18 -4.03 -28.87
CA ALA A 559 15.80 -3.56 -28.99
C ALA A 559 14.80 -4.71 -28.80
N LEU A 560 15.03 -5.86 -29.43
CA LEU A 560 14.19 -7.04 -29.27
C LEU A 560 14.20 -7.57 -27.82
N GLU A 561 15.35 -7.59 -27.16
CA GLU A 561 15.45 -8.00 -25.74
C GLU A 561 14.61 -7.08 -24.83
N LEU A 562 14.77 -5.76 -24.98
CA LEU A 562 14.05 -4.78 -24.17
C LEU A 562 12.54 -4.86 -24.38
N ILE A 563 12.08 -4.89 -25.64
CA ILE A 563 10.65 -4.93 -25.96
C ILE A 563 10.03 -6.26 -25.47
N ARG A 564 10.74 -7.40 -25.65
CA ARG A 564 10.25 -8.69 -25.12
C ARG A 564 10.05 -8.63 -23.62
N LYS A 565 11.01 -8.03 -22.88
CA LYS A 565 10.87 -7.85 -21.44
C LYS A 565 9.69 -6.93 -21.09
N ALA A 566 9.43 -5.88 -21.86
CA ALA A 566 8.24 -5.04 -21.68
C ALA A 566 6.94 -5.83 -21.88
N VAL A 567 6.87 -6.67 -22.93
CA VAL A 567 5.72 -7.55 -23.20
C VAL A 567 5.56 -8.62 -22.10
N GLU A 568 6.64 -9.17 -21.58
CA GLU A 568 6.59 -10.11 -20.44
C GLU A 568 6.00 -9.44 -19.18
N LEU A 569 6.34 -8.17 -18.96
CA LEU A 569 5.81 -7.38 -17.84
C LEU A 569 4.35 -6.97 -18.05
N GLU A 570 3.94 -6.70 -19.28
CA GLU A 570 2.58 -6.27 -19.64
C GLU A 570 2.11 -6.97 -20.93
N PRO A 571 1.77 -8.27 -20.87
CA PRO A 571 1.48 -9.06 -22.06
C PRO A 571 0.20 -8.63 -22.80
N GLY A 572 -0.69 -7.90 -22.14
CA GLY A 572 -1.90 -7.35 -22.73
C GLY A 572 -1.74 -5.93 -23.30
N ASN A 573 -0.54 -5.37 -23.33
CA ASN A 573 -0.31 -4.02 -23.83
C ASN A 573 -0.13 -4.02 -25.35
N GLY A 574 -1.15 -3.57 -26.08
CA GLY A 574 -1.14 -3.55 -27.56
C GLY A 574 -0.01 -2.70 -28.16
N ALA A 575 0.39 -1.61 -27.50
CA ALA A 575 1.52 -0.78 -27.98
C ALA A 575 2.86 -1.52 -27.85
N TYR A 576 3.02 -2.39 -26.83
CA TYR A 576 4.24 -3.19 -26.70
C TYR A 576 4.28 -4.34 -27.70
N LEU A 577 3.12 -4.92 -28.04
CA LEU A 577 3.01 -5.91 -29.10
C LEU A 577 3.26 -5.31 -30.49
N ASP A 578 2.80 -4.09 -30.72
CA ASP A 578 3.13 -3.33 -31.93
C ASP A 578 4.64 -3.14 -32.05
N SER A 579 5.27 -2.63 -31.00
CA SER A 579 6.74 -2.46 -30.95
C SER A 579 7.48 -3.79 -31.17
N LEU A 580 6.97 -4.90 -30.60
CA LEU A 580 7.53 -6.24 -30.80
C LEU A 580 7.37 -6.71 -32.24
N GLY A 581 6.21 -6.49 -32.83
CA GLY A 581 5.97 -6.75 -34.25
C GLY A 581 6.88 -5.93 -35.14
N TRP A 582 7.04 -4.63 -34.82
CA TRP A 582 7.91 -3.73 -35.58
C TRP A 582 9.39 -4.14 -35.54
N VAL A 583 9.93 -4.49 -34.38
CA VAL A 583 11.32 -4.97 -34.29
C VAL A 583 11.52 -6.31 -35.02
N TYR A 584 10.51 -7.22 -35.01
CA TYR A 584 10.57 -8.43 -35.84
C TYR A 584 10.53 -8.11 -37.34
N TYR A 585 9.72 -7.13 -37.79
CA TYR A 585 9.71 -6.63 -39.16
C TYR A 585 11.07 -6.09 -39.56
N ARG A 586 11.72 -5.29 -38.72
CA ARG A 586 13.06 -4.74 -38.98
C ARG A 586 14.14 -5.84 -39.04
N LEU A 587 13.99 -6.91 -38.24
CA LEU A 587 14.83 -8.11 -38.27
C LEU A 587 14.51 -9.09 -39.43
N ASN A 588 13.55 -8.74 -40.30
CA ASN A 588 13.06 -9.58 -41.40
C ASN A 588 12.44 -10.92 -40.95
N LYS A 589 11.90 -11.00 -39.73
CA LYS A 589 11.19 -12.16 -39.21
C LYS A 589 9.67 -11.96 -39.38
N LEU A 590 9.23 -11.99 -40.66
CA LEU A 590 7.92 -11.48 -41.10
C LEU A 590 6.73 -12.22 -40.45
N ASP A 591 6.82 -13.54 -40.20
CA ASP A 591 5.73 -14.29 -39.61
C ASP A 591 5.52 -13.90 -38.14
N LYS A 592 6.62 -13.70 -37.37
CA LYS A 592 6.54 -13.20 -35.98
C LYS A 592 6.07 -11.74 -35.96
N ALA A 593 6.44 -10.94 -36.92
CA ALA A 593 5.93 -9.59 -37.08
C ALA A 593 4.41 -9.59 -37.27
N GLU A 594 3.90 -10.45 -38.18
CA GLU A 594 2.46 -10.56 -38.43
C GLU A 594 1.68 -10.99 -37.18
N GLU A 595 2.15 -12.03 -36.47
CA GLU A 595 1.53 -12.50 -35.26
C GLU A 595 1.33 -11.37 -34.24
N ASN A 596 2.39 -10.62 -33.98
CA ASN A 596 2.36 -9.58 -32.96
C ASN A 596 1.60 -8.31 -33.40
N LEU A 597 1.73 -7.89 -34.65
CA LEU A 597 1.00 -6.73 -35.16
C LEU A 597 -0.50 -6.99 -35.29
N ARG A 598 -0.92 -8.22 -35.63
CA ARG A 598 -2.35 -8.59 -35.58
C ARG A 598 -2.90 -8.59 -34.18
N ALA A 599 -2.13 -9.12 -33.22
CA ALA A 599 -2.52 -9.05 -31.82
C ALA A 599 -2.61 -7.59 -31.32
N ALA A 600 -1.67 -6.74 -31.73
CA ALA A 600 -1.69 -5.30 -31.43
C ALA A 600 -2.93 -4.60 -32.02
N SER A 601 -3.30 -4.90 -33.29
CA SER A 601 -4.49 -4.32 -33.96
C SER A 601 -5.81 -4.73 -33.26
N VAL A 602 -5.88 -5.94 -32.68
CA VAL A 602 -7.03 -6.37 -31.89
C VAL A 602 -7.12 -5.58 -30.58
N LEU A 603 -6.00 -5.35 -29.91
CA LEU A 603 -5.95 -4.65 -28.61
C LEU A 603 -6.06 -3.13 -28.78
N ASN A 604 -5.55 -2.57 -29.87
CA ASN A 604 -5.56 -1.15 -30.19
C ASN A 604 -6.24 -0.91 -31.54
N PRO A 605 -7.54 -1.16 -31.71
CA PRO A 605 -8.22 -1.11 -33.01
C PRO A 605 -8.31 0.29 -33.59
N ASP A 606 -8.09 1.33 -32.81
CA ASP A 606 -8.15 2.75 -33.20
C ASP A 606 -6.76 3.38 -33.43
N ASP A 607 -5.68 2.59 -33.39
CA ASP A 607 -4.32 3.08 -33.54
C ASP A 607 -3.89 3.04 -35.03
N ALA A 608 -3.73 4.21 -35.62
CA ALA A 608 -3.33 4.33 -37.03
C ALA A 608 -1.91 3.80 -37.25
N THR A 609 -1.01 3.88 -36.29
CA THR A 609 0.37 3.40 -36.38
C THR A 609 0.42 1.89 -36.54
N VAL A 610 -0.38 1.16 -35.76
CA VAL A 610 -0.49 -0.31 -35.85
C VAL A 610 -0.95 -0.74 -37.23
N GLU A 611 -1.95 -0.04 -37.82
CA GLU A 611 -2.45 -0.33 -39.15
C GLU A 611 -1.42 0.09 -40.24
N GLU A 612 -0.63 1.16 -40.01
CA GLU A 612 0.50 1.52 -40.88
C GLU A 612 1.54 0.40 -40.88
N HIS A 613 1.94 -0.10 -39.72
CA HIS A 613 2.92 -1.19 -39.57
C HIS A 613 2.43 -2.51 -40.22
N LEU A 614 1.14 -2.85 -40.10
CA LEU A 614 0.55 -3.98 -40.78
C LEU A 614 0.62 -3.81 -42.31
N GLY A 615 0.32 -2.63 -42.81
CA GLY A 615 0.41 -2.31 -44.24
C GLY A 615 1.85 -2.47 -44.76
N ASP A 616 2.84 -1.96 -44.02
CA ASP A 616 4.26 -2.08 -44.38
C ASP A 616 4.72 -3.54 -44.37
N LEU A 617 4.24 -4.32 -43.39
CA LEU A 617 4.50 -5.75 -43.32
C LEU A 617 3.95 -6.49 -44.53
N PHE A 618 2.69 -6.23 -44.95
CA PHE A 618 2.07 -6.89 -46.08
C PHE A 618 2.72 -6.47 -47.40
N GLU A 619 3.12 -5.21 -47.56
CA GLU A 619 3.92 -4.78 -48.71
C GLU A 619 5.22 -5.59 -48.81
N LYS A 620 5.93 -5.76 -47.68
CA LYS A 620 7.18 -6.51 -47.61
C LYS A 620 6.99 -8.01 -47.87
N LYS A 621 5.84 -8.59 -47.48
CA LYS A 621 5.45 -9.97 -47.81
C LYS A 621 4.97 -10.12 -49.27
N GLY A 622 4.79 -9.03 -50.03
CA GLY A 622 4.32 -9.04 -51.41
C GLY A 622 2.79 -9.02 -51.55
N ASP A 623 2.05 -8.90 -50.49
CA ASP A 623 0.58 -8.84 -50.47
C ASP A 623 0.11 -7.38 -50.57
N LEU A 624 0.16 -6.81 -51.78
CA LEU A 624 -0.24 -5.42 -52.01
C LEU A 624 -1.73 -5.15 -51.70
N PRO A 625 -2.69 -6.06 -52.00
CA PRO A 625 -4.08 -5.85 -51.59
C PRO A 625 -4.28 -5.65 -50.11
N LEU A 626 -3.67 -6.50 -49.26
CA LEU A 626 -3.75 -6.36 -47.81
C LEU A 626 -3.00 -5.12 -47.33
N ALA A 627 -1.83 -4.81 -47.91
CA ALA A 627 -1.10 -3.59 -47.59
C ALA A 627 -1.96 -2.33 -47.76
N ARG A 628 -2.60 -2.19 -48.92
CA ARG A 628 -3.50 -1.06 -49.21
C ARG A 628 -4.72 -1.03 -48.27
N THR A 629 -5.26 -2.18 -47.93
CA THR A 629 -6.41 -2.27 -47.02
C THR A 629 -6.02 -1.71 -45.64
N SER A 630 -4.85 -2.12 -45.10
CA SER A 630 -4.36 -1.65 -43.80
C SER A 630 -4.03 -0.16 -43.82
N TRP A 631 -3.34 0.36 -44.84
CA TRP A 631 -3.05 1.79 -44.94
C TRP A 631 -4.30 2.65 -45.13
N LYS A 632 -5.31 2.19 -45.91
CA LYS A 632 -6.61 2.88 -46.00
C LYS A 632 -7.33 2.90 -44.68
N ARG A 633 -7.30 1.79 -43.95
CA ARG A 633 -7.85 1.74 -42.60
C ARG A 633 -7.13 2.73 -41.66
N ALA A 634 -5.80 2.79 -41.70
CA ALA A 634 -5.02 3.78 -40.95
C ALA A 634 -5.49 5.22 -41.21
N LEU A 635 -5.76 5.58 -42.48
CA LEU A 635 -6.29 6.90 -42.83
C LEU A 635 -7.68 7.18 -42.23
N THR A 636 -8.54 6.15 -42.11
CA THR A 636 -9.86 6.33 -41.45
C THR A 636 -9.79 6.64 -39.98
N LEU A 637 -8.69 6.29 -39.32
CA LEU A 637 -8.42 6.51 -37.88
C LEU A 637 -7.94 7.93 -37.60
N LYS A 638 -7.91 8.81 -38.60
CA LYS A 638 -7.52 10.23 -38.50
C LYS A 638 -6.12 10.41 -37.88
N PRO A 639 -5.09 9.85 -38.51
CA PRO A 639 -3.70 10.01 -38.09
C PRO A 639 -3.28 11.48 -38.14
N ASP A 640 -2.16 11.80 -37.44
CA ASP A 640 -1.53 13.10 -37.62
C ASP A 640 -1.08 13.36 -39.09
N GLU A 641 -0.83 14.62 -39.41
CA GLU A 641 -0.54 15.04 -40.79
C GLU A 641 0.75 14.39 -41.34
N ASP A 642 1.72 14.06 -40.49
CA ASP A 642 2.95 13.41 -40.97
C ASP A 642 2.69 11.94 -41.29
N VAL A 643 1.93 11.22 -40.47
CA VAL A 643 1.50 9.83 -40.74
C VAL A 643 0.61 9.81 -41.99
N LYS A 644 -0.36 10.71 -42.07
CA LYS A 644 -1.25 10.82 -43.24
C LYS A 644 -0.48 11.01 -44.53
N ARG A 645 0.48 11.93 -44.58
CA ARG A 645 1.34 12.15 -45.74
C ARG A 645 2.10 10.87 -46.14
N ARG A 646 2.70 10.16 -45.18
CA ARG A 646 3.39 8.88 -45.45
C ARG A 646 2.46 7.82 -46.03
N LEU A 647 1.25 7.70 -45.45
CA LEU A 647 0.23 6.75 -45.95
C LEU A 647 -0.22 7.07 -47.40
N ASP A 648 -0.47 8.34 -47.72
CA ASP A 648 -0.84 8.79 -49.07
C ASP A 648 0.26 8.49 -50.06
N GLU A 649 1.54 8.74 -49.72
CA GLU A 649 2.69 8.42 -50.55
C GLU A 649 2.82 6.90 -50.81
N LYS A 650 2.61 6.05 -49.78
CA LYS A 650 2.64 4.58 -49.91
C LYS A 650 1.52 4.09 -50.83
N LEU A 651 0.31 4.62 -50.69
CA LEU A 651 -0.83 4.25 -51.53
C LEU A 651 -0.60 4.64 -52.98
N GLN A 652 -0.18 5.88 -53.27
CA GLN A 652 0.15 6.34 -54.62
C GLN A 652 1.24 5.50 -55.32
N LYS A 653 2.30 5.16 -54.54
CA LYS A 653 3.39 4.32 -55.05
C LYS A 653 2.92 2.92 -55.46
N THR A 654 1.97 2.36 -54.70
CA THR A 654 1.44 1.02 -55.01
C THR A 654 0.42 1.00 -56.13
N GLU A 655 -0.40 2.05 -56.31
CA GLU A 655 -1.33 2.19 -57.44
C GLU A 655 -0.57 2.31 -58.77
N GLY A 656 0.55 3.03 -58.80
CA GLY A 656 1.42 3.14 -59.97
C GLY A 656 2.11 1.84 -60.37
N ARG A 657 2.20 0.83 -59.50
CA ARG A 657 2.75 -0.50 -59.79
C ARG A 657 1.74 -1.40 -60.53
N ASP A 658 0.43 -1.26 -60.24
CA ASP A 658 -0.62 -2.04 -60.92
C ASP A 658 -0.90 -1.52 -62.33
N ALA A 659 -0.71 -0.22 -62.57
CA ALA A 659 -0.86 0.38 -63.90
C ALA A 659 0.29 0.00 -64.87
N ARG A 660 1.37 -0.61 -64.35
CA ARG A 660 2.52 -1.06 -65.15
C ARG A 660 2.57 -2.58 -65.38
N LYS A 661 1.67 -3.35 -64.76
CA LYS A 661 1.43 -4.77 -65.04
C LYS A 661 0.21 -4.94 -65.95
#